data_654278ca8d2b5e6a0cd314623896ca9b
#
_entry.id   654278ca8d2b5e6a0cd314623896ca9b
#
_cell.length_a   1.000
_cell.length_b   1.000
_cell.length_c   1.000
_cell.angle_alpha   90.00
_cell.angle_beta   90.00
_cell.angle_gamma   90.00
#
_symmetry.space_group_name_H-M   'P 1'
#
loop_
_entity.id
_entity.type
_entity.pdbx_description
1 polymer ?
#
loop_
_entity_poly.entity_id
_entity_poly.type
_entity_poly.pdbx_seq_one_letter_code
_entity_poly.pdbx_strand_id
1 'polypeptide(L)'
;MPEYSGPPGLPGPFRRSPSRPRPDTARPRPGGCGSGGPGRPGRPGRLARGTLLGVLSAATVAALVAGGTLGATAATAAPASASASAPVAASVSEPASAAGSGGSAVGAIGASADGMVALAGVQPSWAQPQDATGTPAASAPVTTRVFLAGPDAQGLAADATAVSTPGSGSYRDFLSASAAAARFAPSAATQSAVASWLRSTGLTVTAVNSQYVEASGTASTVDRAYDVTLRTYADAGAAGTSATSGTSGNADGDSAIVAPDRNPSVPARLAADVATVSGLSTRSQPMYAQHVTAATASQDLRRLRGGGSVPTGPLIPSPCSGYYGQATDTTDPAYGGVHEPYAVCGYSAEQLRSAYGATGHSGRGATVAILDAYNSPTMLSDADTWSAHNGLPAFGSGQYVLHVTPADWNNQSACGGTDGWAAEQSLDVEAVHAMAPGARILYYGANSCQDSDLLAALSDLITHHLADVISDSWGGVLHSTSGTESASTVAEYEHLFQLAAVEGISMNFSAGDCGDNDPSTSCGNSESSTSAQTTFPASDPWVTAVGGTSAAIDEHGRLDWSTSWGTDASVVNQAHNGWTSLGWVFGGGGGTSADFAQPRYQAREVPSSLADTLLTGAAASGARRVVPDLALDADPFTGMLVGSTQKLPNGTTGYAEAAIGGTSLASPLLSGLEADSVAERGGVPLGFVNPTLYCMGHDRYALRDVTDTPAGVPQPIGEVFPPFDGQSAALAGLGQDGALHAGTGYDDATGLGTPGPGFIDELASW
;
A
#
# COMPACT_ATOMS: atom_id res chain seq x y z
N MET A 1 -1.81 51.97 49.81
CA MET A 1 -3.18 52.35 50.12
C MET A 1 -3.59 53.47 49.17
N PRO A 2 -4.58 53.33 48.34
CA PRO A 2 -5.99 53.03 48.60
C PRO A 2 -6.49 51.85 47.76
N GLU A 3 -7.35 51.19 48.27
CA GLU A 3 -8.77 50.90 48.21
C GLU A 3 -9.20 49.89 47.12
N TYR A 4 -9.65 48.78 47.63
CA TYR A 4 -10.35 47.67 46.98
C TYR A 4 -11.76 48.12 46.54
N SER A 5 -12.17 47.81 45.33
CA SER A 5 -13.57 47.67 44.91
C SER A 5 -13.78 46.34 44.21
N GLY A 6 -14.71 45.54 44.76
CA GLY A 6 -14.99 44.19 44.39
C GLY A 6 -15.78 44.06 43.05
N PRO A 7 -15.87 42.83 42.49
CA PRO A 7 -16.51 42.57 41.23
C PRO A 7 -18.05 42.43 41.33
N PRO A 8 -18.80 42.70 40.25
CA PRO A 8 -20.25 42.53 40.20
C PRO A 8 -20.64 41.07 39.90
N GLY A 9 -21.83 40.70 40.40
CA GLY A 9 -22.35 39.39 40.54
C GLY A 9 -22.62 38.58 39.26
N LEU A 10 -22.62 37.27 39.46
CA LEU A 10 -22.99 36.23 38.47
C LEU A 10 -24.50 36.28 38.15
N PRO A 11 -24.93 36.06 36.88
CA PRO A 11 -26.32 35.76 36.57
C PRO A 11 -26.63 34.29 36.80
N GLY A 12 -27.83 34.02 37.35
CA GLY A 12 -28.31 32.68 37.69
C GLY A 12 -28.65 31.77 36.50
N PRO A 13 -29.00 30.50 36.78
CA PRO A 13 -29.04 29.45 35.78
C PRO A 13 -30.23 29.56 34.83
N PHE A 14 -29.94 29.57 33.51
CA PHE A 14 -30.94 29.41 32.47
C PHE A 14 -31.61 28.04 32.53
N ARG A 15 -32.95 28.03 32.67
CA ARG A 15 -33.80 26.83 32.54
C ARG A 15 -33.71 26.32 31.09
N ARG A 16 -33.29 25.02 30.91
CA ARG A 16 -33.40 24.30 29.64
C ARG A 16 -34.87 24.01 29.35
N SER A 17 -35.35 24.47 28.19
CA SER A 17 -36.61 23.98 27.61
C SER A 17 -36.43 22.58 27.05
N PRO A 18 -37.42 21.69 27.14
CA PRO A 18 -37.30 20.33 26.60
C PRO A 18 -37.28 20.38 25.06
N SER A 19 -36.27 19.78 24.48
CA SER A 19 -36.17 19.51 23.03
C SER A 19 -37.28 18.54 22.59
N ARG A 20 -38.01 18.90 21.55
CA ARG A 20 -38.98 18.04 20.88
C ARG A 20 -38.23 16.82 20.27
N PRO A 21 -38.80 15.62 20.31
CA PRO A 21 -38.23 14.47 19.61
C PRO A 21 -38.32 14.71 18.10
N ARG A 22 -37.22 14.43 17.40
CA ARG A 22 -37.20 14.33 15.93
C ARG A 22 -38.06 13.13 15.50
N PRO A 23 -38.77 13.20 14.37
CA PRO A 23 -39.46 12.02 13.85
C PRO A 23 -38.44 10.98 13.40
N ASP A 24 -38.59 9.77 13.91
CA ASP A 24 -37.91 8.55 13.46
C ASP A 24 -38.26 8.31 11.98
N THR A 25 -37.38 8.75 11.07
CA THR A 25 -37.36 8.20 9.72
C THR A 25 -36.47 6.94 9.80
N ALA A 26 -37.11 5.79 10.00
CA ALA A 26 -36.46 4.51 9.83
C ALA A 26 -35.89 4.43 8.41
N ARG A 27 -34.56 4.57 8.28
CA ARG A 27 -33.85 4.25 7.03
C ARG A 27 -34.12 2.76 6.71
N PRO A 28 -34.35 2.39 5.44
CA PRO A 28 -34.39 1.00 5.07
C PRO A 28 -33.04 0.36 5.43
N ARG A 29 -33.06 -0.79 6.07
CA ARG A 29 -31.86 -1.59 6.32
C ARG A 29 -31.15 -1.87 5.00
N PRO A 30 -29.81 -1.80 4.92
CA PRO A 30 -29.07 -2.14 3.71
C PRO A 30 -29.48 -3.52 3.20
N GLY A 31 -29.75 -3.63 1.90
CA GLY A 31 -30.10 -4.88 1.28
C GLY A 31 -28.96 -5.86 1.44
N GLY A 32 -29.16 -6.97 2.13
CA GLY A 32 -28.12 -7.95 2.43
C GLY A 32 -27.39 -8.43 1.17
N CYS A 33 -26.06 -8.51 1.20
CA CYS A 33 -25.20 -9.24 0.26
C CYS A 33 -25.48 -10.76 0.34
N GLY A 34 -26.73 -11.16 0.01
CA GLY A 34 -27.16 -12.56 0.04
C GLY A 34 -26.45 -13.36 -1.05
N SER A 35 -25.81 -14.46 -0.67
CA SER A 35 -25.27 -15.48 -1.56
C SER A 35 -26.29 -15.89 -2.63
N GLY A 36 -26.15 -15.39 -3.86
CA GLY A 36 -26.95 -15.81 -5.00
C GLY A 36 -26.58 -17.23 -5.42
N GLY A 37 -27.27 -18.23 -4.85
CA GLY A 37 -27.26 -19.59 -5.38
C GLY A 37 -28.07 -19.64 -6.70
N PRO A 38 -27.77 -20.58 -7.63
CA PRO A 38 -28.36 -20.62 -8.96
C PRO A 38 -29.87 -20.76 -8.87
N GLY A 39 -30.58 -19.74 -9.39
CA GLY A 39 -32.03 -19.62 -9.36
C GLY A 39 -32.73 -20.77 -10.14
N ARG A 40 -33.66 -21.44 -9.48
CA ARG A 40 -34.64 -22.35 -10.13
C ARG A 40 -35.54 -21.54 -11.06
N PRO A 41 -35.87 -22.04 -12.26
CA PRO A 41 -36.76 -21.35 -13.19
C PRO A 41 -38.20 -21.28 -12.63
N GLY A 42 -38.69 -20.06 -12.42
CA GLY A 42 -40.04 -19.76 -11.97
C GLY A 42 -41.06 -19.96 -13.12
N ARG A 43 -42.19 -20.53 -12.77
CA ARG A 43 -43.38 -20.74 -13.64
C ARG A 43 -43.98 -19.40 -14.09
N PRO A 44 -44.58 -19.33 -15.30
CA PRO A 44 -45.17 -18.11 -15.83
C PRO A 44 -46.51 -17.78 -15.19
N GLY A 45 -46.61 -16.57 -14.63
CA GLY A 45 -47.86 -15.98 -14.12
C GLY A 45 -48.49 -15.06 -15.18
N ARG A 46 -49.81 -15.09 -15.21
CA ARG A 46 -50.73 -14.57 -16.22
C ARG A 46 -50.67 -13.05 -16.44
N LEU A 47 -50.85 -12.68 -17.71
CA LEU A 47 -51.10 -11.34 -18.26
C LEU A 47 -52.28 -10.62 -17.60
N ALA A 48 -52.14 -9.33 -17.34
CA ALA A 48 -53.21 -8.34 -17.34
C ALA A 48 -52.90 -7.28 -18.39
N ARG A 49 -53.86 -7.07 -19.28
CA ARG A 49 -53.83 -6.09 -20.37
C ARG A 49 -54.11 -4.69 -19.87
N GLY A 50 -53.38 -3.74 -20.35
CA GLY A 50 -53.72 -2.32 -20.28
C GLY A 50 -53.13 -1.59 -21.47
N THR A 51 -54.00 -1.02 -22.26
CA THR A 51 -53.85 -0.44 -23.59
C THR A 51 -53.41 1.05 -23.51
N LEU A 52 -52.58 1.57 -24.34
CA LEU A 52 -52.74 2.36 -25.57
C LEU A 52 -51.84 3.61 -25.69
N LEU A 53 -51.45 3.82 -26.94
CA LEU A 53 -51.00 5.00 -27.72
C LEU A 53 -49.63 5.57 -27.31
N GLY A 54 -48.63 5.69 -28.14
CA GLY A 54 -48.58 5.84 -29.62
C GLY A 54 -48.07 7.23 -29.97
N VAL A 55 -46.86 7.36 -30.47
CA VAL A 55 -46.53 8.27 -31.59
C VAL A 55 -45.14 7.87 -32.15
N LEU A 56 -45.14 7.52 -33.43
CA LEU A 56 -43.95 7.40 -34.27
C LEU A 56 -43.41 8.78 -34.65
N SER A 57 -42.10 8.89 -34.82
CA SER A 57 -41.51 9.68 -35.89
C SER A 57 -40.16 9.10 -36.29
N ALA A 58 -40.08 8.63 -37.49
CA ALA A 58 -38.91 8.26 -38.24
C ALA A 58 -38.38 9.48 -38.98
N ALA A 59 -37.05 9.63 -39.07
CA ALA A 59 -36.42 10.41 -40.10
C ALA A 59 -35.10 9.75 -40.53
N THR A 60 -35.17 9.18 -41.70
CA THR A 60 -34.07 8.72 -42.54
C THR A 60 -33.48 9.89 -43.27
N VAL A 61 -32.14 10.05 -43.38
CA VAL A 61 -31.51 10.76 -44.49
C VAL A 61 -30.19 10.04 -44.87
N ALA A 62 -30.06 9.93 -46.18
CA ALA A 62 -29.18 9.11 -46.97
C ALA A 62 -27.75 9.68 -47.12
N ALA A 63 -26.89 8.77 -47.57
CA ALA A 63 -25.51 8.96 -48.04
C ALA A 63 -25.38 9.86 -49.26
N LEU A 64 -24.24 10.53 -49.38
CA LEU A 64 -23.68 10.93 -50.68
C LEU A 64 -22.16 10.73 -50.70
N VAL A 65 -21.74 9.98 -51.72
CA VAL A 65 -20.37 9.64 -52.12
C VAL A 65 -19.84 10.72 -53.07
N ALA A 66 -18.57 11.09 -52.91
CA ALA A 66 -17.70 11.62 -53.99
C ALA A 66 -16.27 11.49 -53.44
N GLY A 67 -15.36 10.80 -53.98
CA GLY A 67 -14.79 10.49 -55.24
C GLY A 67 -13.61 11.46 -55.57
N GLY A 68 -12.35 11.00 -55.37
CA GLY A 68 -11.16 11.77 -55.78
C GLY A 68 -9.89 10.93 -55.63
N THR A 69 -9.48 10.39 -56.76
CA THR A 69 -8.23 9.63 -57.02
C THR A 69 -7.07 10.56 -57.32
N LEU A 70 -5.86 10.14 -56.93
CA LEU A 70 -4.50 10.34 -57.58
C LEU A 70 -3.45 10.22 -56.44
N GLY A 71 -2.37 9.49 -56.52
CA GLY A 71 -1.64 8.80 -57.55
C GLY A 71 -0.36 8.24 -56.90
N ALA A 72 0.00 7.03 -57.22
CA ALA A 72 1.12 6.29 -56.68
C ALA A 72 2.46 6.77 -57.22
N THR A 73 3.51 6.69 -56.40
CA THR A 73 4.87 6.40 -56.90
C THR A 73 5.55 5.40 -55.98
N ALA A 74 5.85 4.24 -56.52
CA ALA A 74 6.61 3.17 -55.92
C ALA A 74 8.10 3.46 -56.00
N ALA A 75 8.84 3.17 -54.93
CA ALA A 75 10.29 3.00 -55.00
C ALA A 75 10.61 1.60 -54.44
N THR A 76 11.13 0.78 -55.32
CA THR A 76 11.62 -0.57 -55.07
C THR A 76 13.00 -0.53 -54.44
N ALA A 77 13.22 -1.28 -53.37
CA ALA A 77 14.53 -1.73 -52.92
C ALA A 77 14.48 -3.22 -52.60
N ALA A 78 15.39 -3.96 -53.21
CA ALA A 78 15.50 -5.41 -53.17
C ALA A 78 16.19 -5.93 -51.87
N PRO A 79 16.09 -7.25 -51.57
CA PRO A 79 16.28 -7.78 -50.24
C PRO A 79 17.74 -8.19 -49.96
N ALA A 80 18.13 -8.05 -48.67
CA ALA A 80 19.31 -8.68 -48.12
C ALA A 80 18.91 -9.97 -47.40
N SER A 81 19.51 -11.06 -47.78
CA SER A 81 19.36 -12.39 -47.23
C SER A 81 19.95 -12.50 -45.84
N ALA A 82 19.13 -12.88 -44.86
CA ALA A 82 19.58 -13.37 -43.55
C ALA A 82 19.14 -14.83 -43.35
N SER A 83 20.09 -15.67 -43.08
CA SER A 83 19.96 -17.09 -42.84
C SER A 83 19.20 -17.35 -41.53
N ALA A 84 18.17 -18.14 -41.63
CA ALA A 84 17.37 -18.62 -40.49
C ALA A 84 18.12 -19.77 -39.81
N SER A 85 18.36 -19.60 -38.52
CA SER A 85 18.64 -20.72 -37.58
C SER A 85 17.33 -21.06 -36.87
N ALA A 86 16.88 -22.31 -37.02
CA ALA A 86 15.67 -22.82 -36.42
C ALA A 86 15.87 -23.01 -34.91
N PRO A 87 14.87 -22.70 -34.06
CA PRO A 87 14.90 -23.06 -32.64
C PRO A 87 14.52 -24.55 -32.47
N VAL A 88 15.29 -25.22 -31.67
CA VAL A 88 15.03 -26.60 -31.20
C VAL A 88 13.83 -26.51 -30.26
N ALA A 89 12.76 -27.22 -30.60
CA ALA A 89 11.58 -27.39 -29.76
C ALA A 89 11.93 -28.28 -28.57
N ALA A 90 11.98 -27.72 -27.37
CA ALA A 90 11.91 -28.48 -26.13
C ALA A 90 10.46 -28.81 -25.85
N SER A 91 10.10 -30.07 -25.92
CA SER A 91 8.80 -30.59 -25.53
C SER A 91 8.64 -30.52 -24.02
N VAL A 92 7.87 -29.58 -23.53
CA VAL A 92 7.37 -29.59 -22.15
C VAL A 92 6.08 -30.40 -22.14
N SER A 93 6.11 -31.56 -21.49
CA SER A 93 4.93 -32.38 -21.23
C SER A 93 4.11 -31.70 -20.12
N GLU A 94 2.86 -31.30 -20.44
CA GLU A 94 1.85 -30.85 -19.50
C GLU A 94 1.54 -31.95 -18.47
N PRO A 95 1.41 -31.61 -17.18
CA PRO A 95 0.65 -32.46 -16.26
C PRO A 95 -0.84 -32.08 -16.28
N ALA A 96 -1.64 -33.09 -16.43
CA ALA A 96 -3.09 -33.02 -16.48
C ALA A 96 -3.69 -32.30 -15.26
N SER A 97 -4.68 -31.41 -15.54
CA SER A 97 -5.48 -30.74 -14.55
C SER A 97 -6.31 -31.73 -13.72
N ALA A 98 -6.05 -31.76 -12.42
CA ALA A 98 -7.00 -32.27 -11.44
C ALA A 98 -7.47 -31.08 -10.61
N ALA A 99 -8.72 -30.66 -10.81
CA ALA A 99 -9.39 -29.72 -9.94
C ALA A 99 -9.56 -30.39 -8.56
N GLY A 100 -8.83 -29.88 -7.57
CA GLY A 100 -8.95 -30.27 -6.17
C GLY A 100 -8.62 -29.06 -5.33
N SER A 101 -9.61 -28.55 -4.60
CA SER A 101 -9.46 -27.60 -3.52
C SER A 101 -8.46 -28.15 -2.50
N GLY A 102 -7.23 -27.68 -2.52
CA GLY A 102 -6.19 -28.08 -1.60
C GLY A 102 -5.48 -26.88 -1.03
N GLY A 103 -5.68 -26.65 0.27
CA GLY A 103 -4.76 -25.82 1.04
C GLY A 103 -3.34 -26.34 0.82
N SER A 104 -2.42 -25.44 0.49
CA SER A 104 -1.02 -25.78 0.28
C SER A 104 -0.38 -26.13 1.62
N ALA A 105 -0.44 -27.40 1.98
CA ALA A 105 0.57 -27.94 2.88
C ALA A 105 1.91 -27.88 2.12
N VAL A 106 2.88 -27.15 2.66
CA VAL A 106 4.26 -27.14 2.17
C VAL A 106 4.74 -28.59 2.08
N GLY A 107 4.83 -29.11 0.87
CA GLY A 107 5.13 -30.51 0.64
C GLY A 107 6.59 -30.82 1.01
N ALA A 108 6.81 -31.69 1.97
CA ALA A 108 8.13 -32.19 2.33
C ALA A 108 8.74 -32.93 1.13
N ILE A 109 9.86 -32.42 0.62
CA ILE A 109 10.61 -33.00 -0.49
C ILE A 109 11.79 -33.82 0.07
N GLY A 110 11.57 -35.09 0.33
CA GLY A 110 12.64 -36.09 0.56
C GLY A 110 13.32 -36.02 1.94
N ALA A 111 13.38 -37.13 2.63
CA ALA A 111 14.16 -37.29 3.86
C ALA A 111 15.64 -37.45 3.54
N SER A 112 16.50 -36.68 4.23
CA SER A 112 17.95 -36.93 4.24
C SER A 112 18.31 -38.20 5.03
N ALA A 113 19.58 -38.67 4.88
CA ALA A 113 20.06 -39.88 5.55
C ALA A 113 19.95 -39.83 7.09
N ASP A 114 19.85 -38.64 7.67
CA ASP A 114 19.78 -38.39 9.12
C ASP A 114 18.37 -38.07 9.64
N GLY A 115 17.31 -38.31 8.85
CA GLY A 115 15.93 -38.00 9.24
C GLY A 115 15.58 -36.49 9.22
N MET A 116 16.33 -35.71 8.45
CA MET A 116 16.02 -34.33 8.12
C MET A 116 15.10 -34.23 6.89
N VAL A 117 14.22 -33.23 6.84
CA VAL A 117 13.28 -32.98 5.76
C VAL A 117 13.47 -31.54 5.27
N ALA A 118 13.68 -31.37 3.97
CA ALA A 118 13.84 -30.05 3.37
C ALA A 118 12.50 -29.30 3.33
N LEU A 119 12.53 -28.02 3.68
CA LEU A 119 11.39 -27.10 3.61
C LEU A 119 11.37 -26.48 2.21
N ALA A 120 10.37 -26.82 1.41
CA ALA A 120 10.23 -26.29 0.07
C ALA A 120 9.95 -24.78 0.08
N GLY A 121 10.49 -24.05 -0.91
CA GLY A 121 10.18 -22.64 -1.15
C GLY A 121 10.91 -21.65 -0.24
N VAL A 122 11.94 -22.06 0.50
CA VAL A 122 12.74 -21.18 1.36
C VAL A 122 14.03 -20.72 0.67
N GLN A 123 14.66 -21.59 -0.15
CA GLN A 123 15.81 -21.18 -0.94
C GLN A 123 15.37 -20.18 -2.01
N PRO A 124 15.99 -18.99 -2.09
CA PRO A 124 15.70 -18.06 -3.16
C PRO A 124 16.01 -18.66 -4.54
N SER A 125 15.17 -18.41 -5.54
CA SER A 125 15.31 -19.00 -6.88
C SER A 125 16.61 -18.62 -7.58
N TRP A 126 17.16 -17.45 -7.28
CA TRP A 126 18.44 -16.94 -7.81
C TRP A 126 19.67 -17.54 -7.10
N ALA A 127 19.55 -18.09 -5.89
CA ALA A 127 20.67 -18.61 -5.10
C ALA A 127 21.05 -20.01 -5.56
N GLN A 128 21.53 -20.13 -6.80
CA GLN A 128 21.95 -21.41 -7.36
C GLN A 128 23.41 -21.69 -7.01
N PRO A 129 23.78 -22.92 -6.61
CA PRO A 129 25.14 -23.27 -6.19
C PRO A 129 26.23 -22.97 -7.22
N GLN A 130 25.90 -23.04 -8.52
CA GLN A 130 26.83 -22.75 -9.61
C GLN A 130 27.14 -21.24 -9.77
N ASP A 131 26.27 -20.36 -9.24
CA ASP A 131 26.41 -18.90 -9.34
C ASP A 131 27.10 -18.32 -8.09
N ALA A 132 27.46 -19.17 -7.14
CA ALA A 132 28.12 -18.75 -5.91
C ALA A 132 29.55 -18.26 -6.19
N THR A 133 29.91 -17.13 -5.58
CA THR A 133 31.25 -16.51 -5.66
C THR A 133 32.17 -16.97 -4.52
N GLY A 134 31.61 -17.53 -3.43
CA GLY A 134 32.36 -17.98 -2.27
C GLY A 134 31.49 -18.46 -1.13
N THR A 135 31.98 -18.31 0.09
CA THR A 135 31.27 -18.57 1.34
C THR A 135 31.53 -17.47 2.36
N PRO A 136 30.59 -17.10 3.21
CA PRO A 136 30.85 -16.16 4.30
C PRO A 136 31.88 -16.71 5.27
N ALA A 137 32.46 -15.84 6.10
CA ALA A 137 33.34 -16.30 7.17
C ALA A 137 32.58 -17.30 8.07
N ALA A 138 33.18 -18.43 8.41
CA ALA A 138 32.54 -19.47 9.23
C ALA A 138 32.05 -18.93 10.61
N SER A 139 32.67 -17.84 11.09
CA SER A 139 32.33 -17.15 12.33
C SER A 139 31.38 -15.98 12.14
N ALA A 140 30.92 -15.69 10.91
CA ALA A 140 29.96 -14.60 10.67
C ALA A 140 28.69 -14.84 11.48
N PRO A 141 28.14 -13.82 12.16
CA PRO A 141 26.93 -13.95 12.93
C PRO A 141 25.72 -14.08 11.98
N VAL A 142 24.83 -14.98 12.31
CA VAL A 142 23.57 -15.22 11.58
C VAL A 142 22.45 -15.38 12.60
N THR A 143 21.36 -14.66 12.42
CA THR A 143 20.11 -14.82 13.18
C THR A 143 19.04 -15.39 12.26
N THR A 144 18.34 -16.41 12.72
CA THR A 144 17.27 -17.07 11.99
C THR A 144 15.99 -17.08 12.80
N ARG A 145 14.84 -16.95 12.14
CA ARG A 145 13.51 -17.15 12.73
C ARG A 145 12.85 -18.35 12.09
N VAL A 146 12.49 -19.32 12.91
CA VAL A 146 11.73 -20.50 12.51
C VAL A 146 10.28 -20.20 12.79
N PHE A 147 9.50 -19.84 11.78
CA PHE A 147 8.06 -19.64 11.88
C PHE A 147 7.36 -20.98 12.01
N LEU A 148 6.35 -21.04 12.87
CA LEU A 148 5.71 -22.27 13.29
C LEU A 148 4.33 -22.40 12.63
N ALA A 149 4.06 -23.56 12.06
CA ALA A 149 2.75 -23.83 11.48
C ALA A 149 1.68 -23.97 12.58
N GLY A 150 0.57 -23.28 12.39
CA GLY A 150 -0.62 -23.43 13.22
C GLY A 150 -1.30 -24.81 13.00
N PRO A 151 -2.07 -25.31 13.97
CA PRO A 151 -2.67 -26.65 13.89
C PRO A 151 -3.82 -26.76 12.87
N ASP A 152 -4.44 -25.64 12.47
CA ASP A 152 -5.66 -25.62 11.63
C ASP A 152 -5.70 -24.39 10.70
N ALA A 153 -4.83 -24.35 9.71
CA ALA A 153 -4.80 -23.27 8.72
C ALA A 153 -6.11 -23.16 7.90
N GLN A 154 -6.76 -24.27 7.59
CA GLN A 154 -8.03 -24.27 6.87
C GLN A 154 -9.18 -23.71 7.73
N GLY A 155 -9.20 -24.04 9.01
CA GLY A 155 -10.13 -23.48 9.97
C GLY A 155 -9.92 -21.99 10.17
N LEU A 156 -8.66 -21.52 10.19
CA LEU A 156 -8.33 -20.10 10.27
C LEU A 156 -8.90 -19.32 9.07
N ALA A 157 -8.63 -19.76 7.85
CA ALA A 157 -9.13 -19.12 6.63
C ALA A 157 -10.68 -19.14 6.56
N ALA A 158 -11.30 -20.25 7.01
CA ALA A 158 -12.75 -20.37 7.05
C ALA A 158 -13.39 -19.40 8.07
N ASP A 159 -12.81 -19.30 9.26
CA ASP A 159 -13.27 -18.38 10.31
C ASP A 159 -13.06 -16.92 9.90
N ALA A 160 -11.87 -16.59 9.37
CA ALA A 160 -11.58 -15.26 8.83
C ALA A 160 -12.61 -14.83 7.79
N THR A 161 -12.96 -15.74 6.85
CA THR A 161 -14.03 -15.52 5.88
C THR A 161 -15.39 -15.31 6.58
N ALA A 162 -15.73 -16.14 7.57
CA ALA A 162 -17.05 -16.10 8.23
C ALA A 162 -17.24 -14.81 9.05
N VAL A 163 -16.23 -14.37 9.80
CA VAL A 163 -16.33 -13.16 10.63
C VAL A 163 -16.28 -11.87 9.81
N SER A 164 -15.68 -11.91 8.61
CA SER A 164 -15.54 -10.74 7.75
C SER A 164 -16.67 -10.57 6.73
N THR A 165 -17.47 -11.62 6.46
CA THR A 165 -18.50 -11.58 5.40
C THR A 165 -19.85 -11.06 5.92
N PRO A 166 -20.35 -9.89 5.48
CA PRO A 166 -21.68 -9.40 5.81
C PRO A 166 -22.78 -10.41 5.51
N GLY A 167 -23.68 -10.64 6.49
CA GLY A 167 -24.74 -11.62 6.38
C GLY A 167 -24.35 -13.06 6.74
N SER A 168 -23.09 -13.33 7.03
CA SER A 168 -22.66 -14.55 7.71
C SER A 168 -23.28 -14.63 9.11
N GLY A 169 -23.56 -15.85 9.58
CA GLY A 169 -24.05 -16.09 10.95
C GLY A 169 -23.01 -15.71 12.03
N SER A 170 -21.74 -15.60 11.66
CA SER A 170 -20.63 -15.21 12.53
C SER A 170 -20.05 -13.83 12.18
N TYR A 171 -20.76 -13.03 11.37
CA TYR A 171 -20.26 -11.72 10.98
C TYR A 171 -19.93 -10.85 12.19
N ARG A 172 -18.66 -10.44 12.27
CA ARG A 172 -18.08 -9.66 13.39
C ARG A 172 -18.12 -10.36 14.77
N ASP A 173 -18.24 -11.70 14.77
CA ASP A 173 -18.07 -12.48 16.02
C ASP A 173 -16.57 -12.80 16.19
N PHE A 174 -15.80 -11.76 16.47
CA PHE A 174 -14.34 -11.82 16.54
C PHE A 174 -13.86 -12.59 17.78
N LEU A 175 -12.74 -13.28 17.64
CA LEU A 175 -12.06 -13.94 18.73
C LEU A 175 -11.21 -12.95 19.52
N SER A 176 -11.11 -13.11 20.82
CA SER A 176 -10.03 -12.46 21.57
C SER A 176 -8.68 -13.08 21.19
N ALA A 177 -7.56 -12.34 21.31
CA ALA A 177 -6.22 -12.86 21.07
C ALA A 177 -5.95 -14.20 21.78
N SER A 178 -6.42 -14.35 23.05
CA SER A 178 -6.28 -15.61 23.77
C SER A 178 -7.12 -16.75 23.20
N ALA A 179 -8.29 -16.48 22.64
CA ALA A 179 -9.14 -17.49 22.00
C ALA A 179 -8.57 -17.87 20.62
N ALA A 180 -8.09 -16.92 19.84
CA ALA A 180 -7.41 -17.14 18.57
C ALA A 180 -6.13 -17.97 18.79
N ALA A 181 -5.31 -17.60 19.78
CA ALA A 181 -4.11 -18.36 20.14
C ALA A 181 -4.44 -19.79 20.59
N ALA A 182 -5.48 -19.98 21.41
CA ALA A 182 -5.88 -21.32 21.87
C ALA A 182 -6.33 -22.24 20.72
N ARG A 183 -6.81 -21.66 19.62
CA ARG A 183 -7.34 -22.41 18.48
C ARG A 183 -6.34 -22.57 17.34
N PHE A 184 -5.57 -21.52 17.02
CA PHE A 184 -4.78 -21.44 15.81
C PHE A 184 -3.26 -21.32 16.07
N ALA A 185 -2.81 -20.91 17.27
CA ALA A 185 -1.39 -20.81 17.51
C ALA A 185 -0.73 -22.19 17.70
N PRO A 186 0.55 -22.33 17.30
CA PRO A 186 1.38 -23.48 17.62
C PRO A 186 1.41 -23.74 19.11
N SER A 187 1.34 -25.02 19.50
CA SER A 187 1.32 -25.39 20.92
C SER A 187 2.64 -25.04 21.64
N ALA A 188 2.57 -24.79 22.94
CA ALA A 188 3.78 -24.60 23.76
C ALA A 188 4.74 -25.80 23.70
N ALA A 189 4.20 -27.00 23.42
CA ALA A 189 5.01 -28.18 23.21
C ALA A 189 5.80 -28.10 21.88
N THR A 190 5.15 -27.64 20.81
CA THR A 190 5.79 -27.37 19.50
C THR A 190 6.89 -26.32 19.64
N GLN A 191 6.59 -25.18 20.25
CA GLN A 191 7.57 -24.10 20.53
C GLN A 191 8.78 -24.62 21.29
N SER A 192 8.53 -25.37 22.38
CA SER A 192 9.59 -25.98 23.19
C SER A 192 10.42 -27.02 22.44
N ALA A 193 9.78 -27.80 21.55
CA ALA A 193 10.44 -28.82 20.75
C ALA A 193 11.39 -28.19 19.71
N VAL A 194 10.92 -27.15 19.00
CA VAL A 194 11.73 -26.38 18.04
C VAL A 194 12.88 -25.66 18.76
N ALA A 195 12.60 -24.95 19.87
CA ALA A 195 13.63 -24.29 20.65
C ALA A 195 14.69 -25.29 21.20
N SER A 196 14.27 -26.48 21.62
CA SER A 196 15.19 -27.53 22.09
C SER A 196 16.04 -28.09 20.96
N TRP A 197 15.45 -28.28 19.77
CA TRP A 197 16.20 -28.67 18.59
C TRP A 197 17.27 -27.65 18.24
N LEU A 198 16.92 -26.36 18.12
CA LEU A 198 17.86 -25.28 17.78
C LEU A 198 19.02 -25.21 18.78
N ARG A 199 18.73 -25.30 20.10
CA ARG A 199 19.79 -25.38 21.13
C ARG A 199 20.69 -26.61 20.97
N SER A 200 20.13 -27.77 20.58
CA SER A 200 20.89 -28.99 20.39
C SER A 200 21.86 -28.93 19.22
N THR A 201 21.63 -28.03 18.24
CA THR A 201 22.55 -27.79 17.10
C THR A 201 23.68 -26.81 17.45
N GLY A 202 23.63 -26.19 18.63
CA GLY A 202 24.59 -25.20 19.09
C GLY A 202 24.19 -23.74 18.83
N LEU A 203 22.94 -23.50 18.37
CA LEU A 203 22.38 -22.16 18.25
C LEU A 203 21.91 -21.63 19.63
N THR A 204 22.00 -20.33 19.81
CA THR A 204 21.46 -19.64 20.99
C THR A 204 20.05 -19.17 20.67
N VAL A 205 19.04 -19.72 21.33
CA VAL A 205 17.65 -19.25 21.21
C VAL A 205 17.52 -17.93 21.94
N THR A 206 17.18 -16.87 21.19
CA THR A 206 17.10 -15.48 21.66
C THR A 206 15.67 -15.07 21.96
N ALA A 207 14.68 -15.57 21.20
CA ALA A 207 13.27 -15.34 21.46
C ALA A 207 12.42 -16.58 21.19
N VAL A 208 11.29 -16.69 21.88
CA VAL A 208 10.22 -17.67 21.63
C VAL A 208 8.90 -16.94 21.82
N ASN A 209 8.10 -16.83 20.78
CA ASN A 209 6.73 -16.31 20.86
C ASN A 209 5.73 -17.33 20.30
N SER A 210 4.48 -16.93 20.13
CA SER A 210 3.43 -17.83 19.67
C SER A 210 3.60 -18.23 18.18
N GLN A 211 4.34 -17.46 17.38
CA GLN A 211 4.44 -17.67 15.93
C GLN A 211 5.83 -18.15 15.50
N TYR A 212 6.90 -17.80 16.20
CA TYR A 212 8.25 -18.19 15.81
C TYR A 212 9.19 -18.48 16.98
N VAL A 213 10.29 -19.14 16.67
CA VAL A 213 11.47 -19.30 17.55
C VAL A 213 12.65 -18.65 16.85
N GLU A 214 13.21 -17.61 17.49
CA GLU A 214 14.42 -16.95 17.01
C GLU A 214 15.66 -17.58 17.63
N ALA A 215 16.69 -17.75 16.80
CA ALA A 215 17.98 -18.29 17.25
C ALA A 215 19.13 -17.66 16.47
N SER A 216 20.23 -17.37 17.17
CA SER A 216 21.45 -16.82 16.60
C SER A 216 22.64 -17.75 16.79
N GLY A 217 23.61 -17.65 15.87
CA GLY A 217 24.85 -18.41 15.92
C GLY A 217 25.83 -17.97 14.85
N THR A 218 26.83 -18.78 14.59
CA THR A 218 27.78 -18.56 13.48
C THR A 218 27.27 -19.19 12.20
N ALA A 219 27.68 -18.71 11.03
CA ALA A 219 27.36 -19.27 9.74
C ALA A 219 27.60 -20.80 9.71
N SER A 220 28.74 -21.26 10.23
CA SER A 220 29.06 -22.71 10.31
C SER A 220 28.13 -23.48 11.25
N THR A 221 27.53 -22.86 12.24
CA THR A 221 26.54 -23.50 13.13
C THR A 221 25.19 -23.58 12.45
N VAL A 222 24.79 -22.52 11.75
CA VAL A 222 23.57 -22.46 10.94
C VAL A 222 23.61 -23.48 9.81
N ASP A 223 24.74 -23.58 9.08
CA ASP A 223 24.92 -24.61 8.04
C ASP A 223 24.61 -26.00 8.56
N ARG A 224 25.16 -26.36 9.74
CA ARG A 224 24.92 -27.68 10.35
C ARG A 224 23.49 -27.83 10.89
N ALA A 225 22.90 -26.77 11.41
CA ALA A 225 21.56 -26.83 12.00
C ALA A 225 20.50 -27.11 10.95
N TYR A 226 20.64 -26.51 9.78
CA TYR A 226 19.62 -26.54 8.72
C TYR A 226 20.04 -27.42 7.51
N ASP A 227 21.18 -28.11 7.57
CA ASP A 227 21.73 -28.93 6.47
C ASP A 227 21.86 -28.12 5.16
N VAL A 228 22.38 -26.92 5.24
CA VAL A 228 22.65 -26.01 4.11
C VAL A 228 24.13 -25.65 4.07
N THR A 229 24.56 -25.01 2.98
CA THR A 229 25.80 -24.25 2.95
C THR A 229 25.45 -22.81 2.60
N LEU A 230 25.67 -21.90 3.52
CA LEU A 230 25.56 -20.46 3.23
C LEU A 230 26.69 -20.10 2.25
N ARG A 231 26.31 -19.47 1.15
CA ARG A 231 27.21 -19.04 0.09
C ARG A 231 27.10 -17.54 -0.14
N THR A 232 28.17 -16.99 -0.68
CA THR A 232 28.18 -15.62 -1.17
C THR A 232 27.89 -15.61 -2.67
N TYR A 233 27.12 -14.62 -3.11
CA TYR A 233 26.73 -14.41 -4.50
C TYR A 233 27.06 -12.96 -4.88
N ALA A 234 27.28 -12.72 -6.18
CA ALA A 234 27.43 -11.37 -6.68
C ALA A 234 26.09 -10.63 -6.61
N ASP A 235 26.11 -9.37 -6.24
CA ASP A 235 24.93 -8.53 -6.32
C ASP A 235 24.73 -8.07 -7.78
N ALA A 236 23.86 -8.75 -8.52
CA ALA A 236 23.52 -8.37 -9.89
C ALA A 236 22.77 -7.03 -9.96
N GLY A 237 22.16 -6.58 -8.86
CA GLY A 237 21.49 -5.29 -8.76
C GLY A 237 22.44 -4.09 -8.64
N ALA A 238 23.64 -4.29 -8.11
CA ALA A 238 24.63 -3.22 -7.97
C ALA A 238 25.23 -2.72 -9.30
N ALA A 239 25.09 -3.46 -10.36
CA ALA A 239 25.63 -3.11 -11.68
C ALA A 239 24.79 -2.07 -12.46
N GLY A 240 23.57 -1.76 -12.02
CA GLY A 240 22.62 -0.86 -12.71
C GLY A 240 22.25 0.42 -11.97
N THR A 241 22.46 0.49 -10.68
CA THR A 241 22.13 1.67 -9.89
C THR A 241 23.33 2.61 -9.84
N SER A 242 23.38 3.56 -10.76
CA SER A 242 24.16 4.78 -10.55
C SER A 242 23.66 5.41 -9.27
N ALA A 243 24.47 5.34 -8.19
CA ALA A 243 24.17 5.92 -6.90
C ALA A 243 23.87 7.42 -7.04
N THR A 244 22.61 7.78 -6.95
CA THR A 244 22.15 9.17 -6.99
C THR A 244 21.24 9.54 -5.81
N SER A 245 21.31 8.79 -4.71
CA SER A 245 21.01 9.35 -3.40
C SER A 245 22.34 9.86 -2.82
N GLY A 246 22.39 11.16 -2.49
CA GLY A 246 23.60 11.85 -1.98
C GLY A 246 24.01 11.44 -0.57
N THR A 247 24.17 10.17 -0.30
CA THR A 247 24.92 9.65 0.83
C THR A 247 26.23 9.12 0.30
N SER A 248 27.33 9.74 0.72
CA SER A 248 28.67 9.25 0.52
C SER A 248 28.77 7.82 1.07
N GLY A 249 28.50 6.84 0.20
CA GLY A 249 28.81 5.45 0.49
C GLY A 249 30.33 5.34 0.66
N ASN A 250 30.78 4.88 1.81
CA ASN A 250 32.13 4.43 1.98
C ASN A 250 32.40 3.35 0.93
N ALA A 251 33.42 3.58 0.13
CA ALA A 251 33.97 2.62 -0.80
C ALA A 251 34.68 1.50 -0.01
N ASP A 252 33.94 0.69 0.72
CA ASP A 252 34.40 -0.59 1.25
C ASP A 252 33.67 -1.69 0.46
N GLY A 253 34.47 -2.39 -0.31
CA GLY A 253 34.16 -3.26 -1.37
C GLY A 253 33.06 -4.29 -1.14
N ASP A 254 32.34 -4.55 -2.24
CA ASP A 254 31.67 -5.81 -2.61
C ASP A 254 30.93 -6.46 -1.43
N SER A 255 29.75 -5.92 -1.08
CA SER A 255 28.88 -6.59 -0.10
C SER A 255 28.31 -7.84 -0.76
N ALA A 256 29.05 -8.96 -0.67
CA ALA A 256 28.60 -10.23 -1.17
C ALA A 256 27.29 -10.64 -0.45
N ILE A 257 26.25 -10.87 -1.22
CA ILE A 257 24.97 -11.38 -0.71
C ILE A 257 25.18 -12.81 -0.22
N VAL A 258 24.63 -13.14 0.94
CA VAL A 258 24.67 -14.50 1.51
C VAL A 258 23.30 -15.14 1.33
N ALA A 259 23.23 -16.38 0.88
CA ALA A 259 22.02 -17.19 0.84
C ALA A 259 22.34 -18.70 0.93
N PRO A 260 21.37 -19.55 1.32
CA PRO A 260 21.58 -20.99 1.37
C PRO A 260 21.65 -21.58 -0.04
N ASP A 261 22.52 -22.57 -0.24
CA ASP A 261 22.72 -23.27 -1.52
C ASP A 261 21.60 -24.28 -1.86
N ARG A 262 20.70 -24.50 -0.94
CA ARG A 262 19.53 -25.40 -1.03
C ARG A 262 18.47 -25.03 -0.02
N ASN A 263 17.28 -25.60 -0.16
CA ASN A 263 16.25 -25.47 0.86
C ASN A 263 16.74 -25.97 2.22
N PRO A 264 16.53 -25.21 3.32
CA PRO A 264 16.91 -25.63 4.65
C PRO A 264 16.11 -26.86 5.08
N SER A 265 16.73 -27.72 5.87
CA SER A 265 16.11 -28.94 6.39
C SER A 265 15.86 -28.82 7.89
N VAL A 266 14.78 -29.42 8.36
CA VAL A 266 14.42 -29.57 9.77
C VAL A 266 14.23 -31.03 10.12
N PRO A 267 14.30 -31.42 11.41
CA PRO A 267 14.03 -32.79 11.79
C PRO A 267 12.66 -33.26 11.33
N ALA A 268 12.57 -34.46 10.75
CA ALA A 268 11.32 -35.00 10.21
C ALA A 268 10.14 -34.96 11.19
N ARG A 269 10.42 -35.10 12.48
CA ARG A 269 9.42 -35.00 13.56
C ARG A 269 8.85 -33.57 13.77
N LEU A 270 9.55 -32.54 13.26
CA LEU A 270 9.16 -31.13 13.37
C LEU A 270 8.71 -30.54 12.03
N ALA A 271 8.85 -31.28 10.93
CA ALA A 271 8.60 -30.74 9.60
C ALA A 271 7.14 -30.27 9.38
N ALA A 272 6.17 -30.88 10.06
CA ALA A 272 4.78 -30.46 10.02
C ALA A 272 4.47 -29.26 10.93
N ASP A 273 5.38 -28.96 11.86
CA ASP A 273 5.25 -27.88 12.84
C ASP A 273 5.96 -26.59 12.40
N VAL A 274 6.70 -26.62 11.27
CA VAL A 274 7.49 -25.48 10.76
C VAL A 274 6.90 -25.01 9.45
N ALA A 275 6.50 -23.74 9.40
CA ALA A 275 5.98 -23.10 8.20
C ALA A 275 7.12 -22.63 7.28
N THR A 276 8.08 -21.87 7.82
CA THR A 276 9.24 -21.36 7.08
C THR A 276 10.42 -21.06 8.00
N VAL A 277 11.58 -20.76 7.40
CA VAL A 277 12.78 -20.27 8.10
C VAL A 277 13.26 -19.01 7.39
N SER A 278 13.27 -17.88 8.08
CA SER A 278 13.83 -16.62 7.59
C SER A 278 15.22 -16.32 8.17
N GLY A 279 15.92 -15.34 7.61
CA GLY A 279 17.24 -14.92 8.07
C GLY A 279 18.41 -15.75 7.52
N LEU A 280 18.16 -16.70 6.60
CA LEU A 280 19.20 -17.47 5.90
C LEU A 280 19.74 -16.72 4.67
N SER A 281 19.02 -15.75 4.16
CA SER A 281 19.46 -14.85 3.10
C SER A 281 19.69 -13.45 3.67
N THR A 282 20.78 -12.78 3.27
CA THR A 282 21.01 -11.36 3.54
C THR A 282 20.38 -10.49 2.45
N ARG A 283 19.88 -11.11 1.39
CA ARG A 283 19.05 -10.52 0.38
C ARG A 283 17.63 -11.05 0.62
N SER A 284 16.90 -10.43 1.50
CA SER A 284 15.44 -10.39 1.39
C SER A 284 15.10 -9.19 0.51
N GLN A 285 13.93 -9.18 -0.09
CA GLN A 285 13.43 -7.99 -0.76
C GLN A 285 13.26 -6.92 0.33
N PRO A 286 13.99 -5.80 0.31
CA PRO A 286 13.69 -4.76 1.26
C PRO A 286 12.32 -4.18 0.90
N MET A 287 11.48 -4.01 1.90
CA MET A 287 10.25 -3.25 1.75
C MET A 287 10.60 -1.77 1.86
N TYR A 288 10.06 -0.97 0.95
CA TYR A 288 10.35 0.46 0.87
C TYR A 288 9.18 1.26 1.38
N ALA A 289 9.48 2.34 2.09
CA ALA A 289 8.54 3.40 2.37
C ALA A 289 7.98 3.98 1.05
N GLN A 290 6.66 4.15 1.00
CA GLN A 290 5.96 4.56 -0.22
C GLN A 290 5.44 5.98 -0.09
N HIS A 291 6.36 6.95 -0.06
CA HIS A 291 6.03 8.37 -0.03
C HIS A 291 6.81 9.16 -1.07
N VAL A 292 6.17 10.20 -1.59
CA VAL A 292 6.78 11.15 -2.52
C VAL A 292 6.61 12.56 -1.97
N THR A 293 7.73 13.29 -1.80
CA THR A 293 7.65 14.71 -1.46
C THR A 293 7.53 15.56 -2.73
N ALA A 294 6.82 16.68 -2.68
CA ALA A 294 6.78 17.62 -3.79
C ALA A 294 8.19 18.12 -4.17
N ALA A 295 9.12 18.15 -3.21
CA ALA A 295 10.52 18.46 -3.46
C ALA A 295 11.24 17.34 -4.23
N THR A 296 11.01 16.06 -3.89
CA THR A 296 11.58 14.90 -4.61
C THR A 296 10.99 14.83 -6.01
N ALA A 297 9.68 14.96 -6.14
CA ALA A 297 8.99 15.04 -7.42
C ALA A 297 9.58 16.13 -8.32
N SER A 298 9.79 17.32 -7.77
CA SER A 298 10.45 18.43 -8.49
C SER A 298 11.92 18.12 -8.87
N GLN A 299 12.61 17.26 -8.10
CA GLN A 299 13.97 16.81 -8.41
C GLN A 299 13.99 15.83 -9.57
N ASP A 300 13.05 14.90 -9.64
CA ASP A 300 12.93 13.95 -10.73
C ASP A 300 12.57 14.67 -12.04
N LEU A 301 11.73 15.69 -12.00
CA LEU A 301 11.50 16.60 -13.10
C LEU A 301 12.80 17.25 -13.62
N ARG A 302 13.72 17.59 -12.73
CA ARG A 302 15.04 18.17 -13.11
C ARG A 302 16.02 17.13 -13.66
N ARG A 303 16.02 15.89 -13.13
CA ARG A 303 16.86 14.79 -13.62
C ARG A 303 16.52 14.45 -15.07
N LEU A 304 15.24 14.39 -15.40
CA LEU A 304 14.76 14.18 -16.76
C LEU A 304 15.26 15.26 -17.74
N ARG A 305 15.57 16.47 -17.24
CA ARG A 305 16.18 17.57 -18.02
C ARG A 305 17.69 17.42 -18.25
N GLY A 306 18.38 16.45 -17.64
CA GLY A 306 19.85 16.36 -17.68
C GLY A 306 20.55 17.41 -16.84
N GLY A 307 19.90 18.01 -15.86
CA GLY A 307 20.44 19.01 -14.93
C GLY A 307 21.22 18.37 -13.79
N GLY A 308 22.34 19.02 -13.39
CA GLY A 308 23.20 18.57 -12.29
C GLY A 308 22.57 18.69 -10.90
N SER A 309 23.38 18.38 -9.86
CA SER A 309 23.03 18.31 -8.44
C SER A 309 22.01 19.36 -7.98
N VAL A 310 20.99 18.88 -7.28
CA VAL A 310 19.84 19.67 -6.80
C VAL A 310 20.30 20.60 -5.67
N PRO A 311 20.03 21.92 -5.77
CA PRO A 311 20.07 22.78 -4.58
C PRO A 311 18.92 22.37 -3.64
N THR A 312 19.21 22.32 -2.37
CA THR A 312 18.23 22.24 -1.30
C THR A 312 17.47 23.59 -1.26
N GLY A 313 16.38 23.70 -2.03
CA GLY A 313 15.48 24.87 -2.08
C GLY A 313 14.42 24.83 -0.98
N PRO A 314 13.55 25.84 -0.86
CA PRO A 314 12.41 25.78 0.04
C PRO A 314 11.56 24.56 -0.29
N LEU A 315 11.09 23.89 0.76
CA LEU A 315 10.35 22.63 0.68
C LEU A 315 8.95 22.82 0.06
N ILE A 316 8.44 24.05 0.11
CA ILE A 316 7.19 24.46 -0.54
C ILE A 316 7.55 25.52 -1.58
N PRO A 317 7.32 25.25 -2.87
CA PRO A 317 7.56 26.24 -3.92
C PRO A 317 6.61 27.43 -3.79
N SER A 318 7.11 28.65 -4.06
CA SER A 318 6.28 29.86 -4.03
C SER A 318 6.38 30.57 -5.40
N PRO A 319 5.24 30.99 -5.99
CA PRO A 319 3.87 30.88 -5.49
C PRO A 319 3.32 29.45 -5.48
N CYS A 320 2.47 29.14 -4.50
CA CYS A 320 1.64 27.94 -4.42
C CYS A 320 0.24 28.34 -3.97
N SER A 321 -0.73 27.42 -4.08
CA SER A 321 -2.13 27.64 -3.77
C SER A 321 -2.48 27.08 -2.37
N GLY A 322 -3.27 27.80 -1.57
CA GLY A 322 -3.77 27.32 -0.28
C GLY A 322 -4.94 26.32 -0.41
N TYR A 323 -5.57 26.26 -1.59
CA TYR A 323 -6.58 25.29 -2.01
C TYR A 323 -6.53 25.18 -3.54
N TYR A 324 -7.01 24.08 -4.11
CA TYR A 324 -6.95 23.87 -5.55
C TYR A 324 -7.65 25.01 -6.33
N GLY A 325 -6.94 25.59 -7.29
CA GLY A 325 -7.47 26.65 -8.14
C GLY A 325 -7.45 28.05 -7.54
N GLN A 326 -6.90 28.26 -6.32
CA GLN A 326 -6.82 29.60 -5.69
C GLN A 326 -6.02 30.61 -6.52
N ALA A 327 -4.89 30.20 -7.02
CA ALA A 327 -3.99 31.02 -7.82
C ALA A 327 -3.69 30.34 -9.15
N THR A 328 -3.92 31.05 -10.26
CA THR A 328 -3.72 30.54 -11.61
C THR A 328 -2.46 31.16 -12.21
N ASP A 329 -1.63 30.35 -12.85
CA ASP A 329 -0.52 30.85 -13.64
C ASP A 329 -1.03 31.42 -14.97
N THR A 330 -0.75 32.70 -15.20
CA THR A 330 -1.10 33.40 -16.44
C THR A 330 0.14 33.86 -17.22
N THR A 331 1.33 33.49 -16.76
CA THR A 331 2.61 33.93 -17.34
C THR A 331 3.21 32.89 -18.27
N ASP A 332 3.02 31.62 -17.94
CA ASP A 332 3.46 30.50 -18.74
C ASP A 332 2.38 30.07 -19.78
N PRO A 333 2.74 29.25 -20.77
CA PRO A 333 1.79 28.83 -21.79
C PRO A 333 0.60 28.06 -21.22
N ALA A 334 -0.58 28.22 -21.81
CA ALA A 334 -1.74 27.40 -21.49
C ALA A 334 -1.46 25.90 -21.77
N TYR A 335 -1.97 25.02 -20.94
CA TYR A 335 -1.95 23.57 -21.12
C TYR A 335 -3.31 23.11 -21.65
N GLY A 336 -3.33 22.49 -22.83
CA GLY A 336 -4.60 22.16 -23.49
C GLY A 336 -5.50 23.36 -23.81
N GLY A 337 -5.00 24.59 -23.72
CA GLY A 337 -5.76 25.82 -23.92
C GLY A 337 -6.31 26.46 -22.63
N VAL A 338 -5.98 25.90 -21.48
CA VAL A 338 -6.32 26.38 -20.12
C VAL A 338 -5.05 26.88 -19.42
N HIS A 339 -5.16 27.96 -18.67
CA HIS A 339 -4.12 28.36 -17.72
C HIS A 339 -4.35 27.62 -16.41
N GLU A 340 -3.42 26.72 -16.07
CA GLU A 340 -3.52 25.84 -14.93
C GLU A 340 -3.22 26.58 -13.60
N PRO A 341 -3.76 26.09 -12.47
CA PRO A 341 -3.43 26.64 -11.17
C PRO A 341 -1.99 26.31 -10.77
N TYR A 342 -1.45 27.13 -9.85
CA TYR A 342 -0.26 26.71 -9.12
C TYR A 342 -0.59 25.56 -8.19
N ALA A 343 0.34 24.60 -8.07
CA ALA A 343 0.26 23.47 -7.17
C ALA A 343 -0.07 23.90 -5.73
N VAL A 344 -0.71 23.02 -4.99
CA VAL A 344 -1.11 23.28 -3.61
C VAL A 344 0.14 23.35 -2.72
N CYS A 345 0.11 24.26 -1.72
CA CYS A 345 1.19 24.38 -0.73
C CYS A 345 1.26 23.17 0.22
N GLY A 346 0.34 22.25 0.08
CA GLY A 346 0.02 21.13 0.95
C GLY A 346 -1.29 21.41 1.70
N TYR A 347 -2.20 20.42 1.70
CA TYR A 347 -3.47 20.54 2.43
C TYR A 347 -3.26 20.45 3.94
N SER A 348 -4.02 21.23 4.67
CA SER A 348 -4.09 21.16 6.12
C SER A 348 -4.98 20.01 6.59
N ALA A 349 -4.82 19.63 7.86
CA ALA A 349 -5.68 18.65 8.51
C ALA A 349 -7.18 19.03 8.43
N GLU A 350 -7.52 20.32 8.55
CA GLU A 350 -8.91 20.81 8.45
C GLU A 350 -9.50 20.54 7.07
N GLN A 351 -8.73 20.81 6.00
CA GLN A 351 -9.17 20.58 4.62
C GLN A 351 -9.41 19.10 4.34
N LEU A 352 -8.47 18.22 4.71
CA LEU A 352 -8.59 16.76 4.52
C LEU A 352 -9.77 16.20 5.33
N ARG A 353 -9.92 16.58 6.62
CA ARG A 353 -11.07 16.18 7.44
C ARG A 353 -12.40 16.59 6.83
N SER A 354 -12.47 17.80 6.26
CA SER A 354 -13.68 18.29 5.60
C SER A 354 -13.96 17.53 4.30
N ALA A 355 -12.93 17.28 3.50
CA ALA A 355 -13.03 16.58 2.22
C ALA A 355 -13.57 15.14 2.38
N TYR A 356 -13.11 14.43 3.38
CA TYR A 356 -13.45 13.02 3.66
C TYR A 356 -14.52 12.84 4.75
N GLY A 357 -15.14 13.91 5.21
CA GLY A 357 -16.28 13.83 6.14
C GLY A 357 -15.92 13.53 7.60
N ALA A 358 -14.63 13.62 7.99
CA ALA A 358 -14.16 13.39 9.35
C ALA A 358 -14.43 14.56 10.32
N THR A 359 -14.96 15.70 9.83
CA THR A 359 -15.26 16.85 10.67
C THR A 359 -16.29 16.49 11.74
N GLY A 360 -15.89 16.63 13.02
CA GLY A 360 -16.74 16.31 14.17
C GLY A 360 -16.48 14.93 14.78
N HIS A 361 -15.80 14.04 14.09
CA HIS A 361 -15.30 12.76 14.60
C HIS A 361 -13.93 12.94 15.28
N SER A 362 -13.42 11.97 15.95
CA SER A 362 -12.13 12.11 16.65
C SER A 362 -11.38 10.78 16.90
N GLY A 363 -11.94 9.64 16.53
CA GLY A 363 -11.33 8.32 16.76
C GLY A 363 -11.15 7.93 18.24
N ARG A 364 -11.77 8.69 19.16
CA ARG A 364 -11.55 8.48 20.59
C ARG A 364 -11.99 7.09 21.04
N GLY A 365 -11.04 6.35 21.60
CA GLY A 365 -11.25 4.99 22.09
C GLY A 365 -10.77 3.92 21.12
N ALA A 366 -10.43 4.29 19.87
CA ALA A 366 -9.73 3.43 18.94
C ALA A 366 -8.21 3.55 19.09
N THR A 367 -7.49 2.50 18.72
CA THR A 367 -6.03 2.46 18.61
C THR A 367 -5.66 2.15 17.16
N VAL A 368 -4.86 3.01 16.55
CA VAL A 368 -4.21 2.76 15.27
C VAL A 368 -2.75 2.43 15.54
N ALA A 369 -2.29 1.27 15.07
CA ALA A 369 -0.86 0.99 14.99
C ALA A 369 -0.33 1.46 13.64
N ILE A 370 0.84 2.06 13.65
CA ILE A 370 1.64 2.36 12.45
C ILE A 370 2.86 1.46 12.53
N LEU A 371 3.05 0.64 11.52
CA LEU A 371 4.19 -0.25 11.43
C LEU A 371 5.13 0.21 10.32
N ASP A 372 6.29 0.69 10.74
CA ASP A 372 7.40 1.09 9.88
C ASP A 372 8.70 0.43 10.31
N ALA A 373 9.84 0.86 9.74
CA ALA A 373 11.15 0.49 10.23
C ALA A 373 11.80 1.64 11.03
N TYR A 374 12.52 1.29 12.10
CA TYR A 374 13.27 2.24 12.94
C TYR A 374 12.39 3.27 13.66
N ASN A 375 12.90 4.49 13.88
CA ASN A 375 12.16 5.59 14.52
C ASN A 375 12.93 6.92 14.41
N SER A 376 12.21 8.00 14.17
CA SER A 376 12.72 9.37 14.35
C SER A 376 12.73 9.76 15.83
N PRO A 377 13.86 10.23 16.36
CA PRO A 377 13.93 10.65 17.76
C PRO A 377 13.14 11.94 18.06
N THR A 378 12.75 12.70 17.04
CA THR A 378 12.05 13.99 17.19
C THR A 378 10.53 13.86 16.93
N MET A 379 10.04 12.68 16.54
CA MET A 379 8.68 12.47 16.06
C MET A 379 7.59 13.15 16.90
N LEU A 380 7.57 12.88 18.20
CA LEU A 380 6.52 13.44 19.07
C LEU A 380 6.57 14.98 19.15
N SER A 381 7.80 15.56 19.22
CA SER A 381 7.97 17.01 19.26
C SER A 381 7.59 17.68 17.94
N ASP A 382 7.86 16.99 16.82
CA ASP A 382 7.54 17.46 15.48
C ASP A 382 6.01 17.39 15.29
N ALA A 383 5.38 16.29 15.63
CA ALA A 383 3.92 16.12 15.56
C ALA A 383 3.14 17.10 16.47
N ASP A 384 3.65 17.42 17.67
CA ASP A 384 3.06 18.45 18.53
C ASP A 384 3.17 19.85 17.91
N THR A 385 4.29 20.13 17.25
CA THR A 385 4.50 21.40 16.52
C THR A 385 3.57 21.49 15.33
N TRP A 386 3.49 20.44 14.53
CA TRP A 386 2.59 20.32 13.40
C TRP A 386 1.11 20.46 13.82
N SER A 387 0.73 19.77 14.90
CA SER A 387 -0.63 19.85 15.46
C SER A 387 -1.00 21.28 15.82
N ALA A 388 -0.08 22.01 16.45
CA ALA A 388 -0.31 23.43 16.80
C ALA A 388 -0.52 24.30 15.56
N HIS A 389 0.22 24.07 14.47
CA HIS A 389 0.06 24.78 13.19
C HIS A 389 -1.28 24.45 12.51
N ASN A 390 -1.76 23.21 12.66
CA ASN A 390 -3.03 22.74 12.10
C ASN A 390 -4.24 22.98 13.03
N GLY A 391 -4.07 23.66 14.17
CA GLY A 391 -5.16 23.91 15.13
C GLY A 391 -5.70 22.65 15.81
N LEU A 392 -4.94 21.56 15.79
CA LEU A 392 -5.25 20.32 16.47
C LEU A 392 -4.70 20.30 17.90
N PRO A 393 -5.25 19.48 18.80
CA PRO A 393 -4.68 19.30 20.12
C PRO A 393 -3.32 18.58 20.02
N ALA A 394 -2.35 18.98 20.84
CA ALA A 394 -1.15 18.18 21.05
C ALA A 394 -1.48 16.81 21.62
N PHE A 395 -0.59 15.85 21.43
CA PHE A 395 -0.78 14.49 21.94
C PHE A 395 -0.93 14.45 23.45
N GLY A 396 -2.03 13.86 23.93
CA GLY A 396 -2.27 13.62 25.35
C GLY A 396 -1.35 12.53 25.92
N SER A 397 -1.20 12.51 27.25
CA SER A 397 -0.40 11.45 27.90
C SER A 397 -0.88 10.05 27.52
N GLY A 398 0.00 9.23 26.94
CA GLY A 398 -0.27 7.87 26.50
C GLY A 398 -1.10 7.77 25.20
N GLN A 399 -1.34 8.87 24.52
CA GLN A 399 -2.00 8.88 23.22
C GLN A 399 -1.04 8.45 22.10
N TYR A 400 0.19 8.95 22.10
CA TYR A 400 1.29 8.43 21.28
C TYR A 400 2.13 7.46 22.09
N VAL A 401 2.29 6.24 21.60
CA VAL A 401 3.05 5.16 22.24
C VAL A 401 4.09 4.65 21.26
N LEU A 402 5.33 4.62 21.70
CA LEU A 402 6.47 4.18 20.91
C LEU A 402 6.86 2.76 21.32
N HIS A 403 6.90 1.84 20.36
CA HIS A 403 7.41 0.47 20.53
C HIS A 403 8.59 0.25 19.58
N VAL A 404 9.80 0.42 20.09
CA VAL A 404 11.05 0.27 19.33
C VAL A 404 12.15 -0.29 20.23
N THR A 405 13.09 -1.03 19.64
CA THR A 405 14.27 -1.53 20.33
C THR A 405 15.55 -1.10 19.58
N PRO A 406 16.02 0.13 19.76
CA PRO A 406 17.16 0.66 18.99
C PRO A 406 18.45 -0.17 19.09
N ALA A 407 18.62 -0.96 20.15
CA ALA A 407 19.77 -1.85 20.32
C ALA A 407 19.77 -3.02 19.34
N ASP A 408 18.60 -3.37 18.79
CA ASP A 408 18.41 -4.50 17.89
C ASP A 408 18.31 -4.08 16.41
N TRP A 409 18.39 -2.76 16.14
CA TRP A 409 18.34 -2.25 14.77
C TRP A 409 19.49 -2.78 13.93
N ASN A 410 19.15 -3.26 12.75
CA ASN A 410 20.07 -3.86 11.82
C ASN A 410 19.77 -3.39 10.38
N ASN A 411 20.59 -3.78 9.40
CA ASN A 411 20.42 -3.44 7.97
C ASN A 411 20.22 -1.94 7.66
N GLN A 412 20.59 -1.02 8.54
CA GLN A 412 20.33 0.42 8.38
C GLN A 412 20.88 0.98 7.07
N SER A 413 22.02 0.48 6.60
CA SER A 413 22.61 0.92 5.32
C SER A 413 21.78 0.50 4.10
N ALA A 414 21.20 -0.69 4.15
CA ALA A 414 20.37 -1.22 3.05
C ALA A 414 18.94 -0.63 3.06
N CYS A 415 18.43 -0.35 4.26
CA CYS A 415 17.06 0.14 4.47
C CYS A 415 16.95 1.67 4.59
N GLY A 416 18.02 2.44 4.36
CA GLY A 416 18.01 3.90 4.55
C GLY A 416 18.10 4.37 6.00
N GLY A 417 18.02 3.46 6.98
CA GLY A 417 18.11 3.74 8.42
C GLY A 417 17.06 4.72 8.92
N THR A 418 17.31 5.34 10.07
CA THR A 418 16.39 6.31 10.67
C THR A 418 16.11 7.52 9.79
N ASP A 419 17.12 8.01 9.05
CA ASP A 419 16.95 9.18 8.16
C ASP A 419 16.05 8.87 6.96
N GLY A 420 16.08 7.63 6.46
CA GLY A 420 15.26 7.18 5.33
C GLY A 420 13.78 6.98 5.70
N TRP A 421 13.50 6.66 6.97
CA TRP A 421 12.13 6.37 7.46
C TRP A 421 11.52 7.52 8.27
N ALA A 422 12.28 8.57 8.59
CA ALA A 422 11.77 9.67 9.41
C ALA A 422 10.62 10.45 8.73
N ALA A 423 10.69 10.63 7.42
CA ALA A 423 9.64 11.31 6.67
C ALA A 423 8.37 10.47 6.60
N GLU A 424 8.50 9.15 6.41
CA GLU A 424 7.39 8.21 6.43
C GLU A 424 6.68 8.22 7.77
N GLN A 425 7.43 8.03 8.85
CA GLN A 425 6.89 8.08 10.21
C GLN A 425 6.14 9.39 10.49
N SER A 426 6.68 10.55 10.03
CA SER A 426 6.01 11.83 10.22
C SER A 426 4.71 11.90 9.45
N LEU A 427 4.71 11.47 8.19
CA LEU A 427 3.56 11.42 7.32
C LEU A 427 2.44 10.58 7.95
N ASP A 428 2.76 9.36 8.36
CA ASP A 428 1.79 8.40 8.88
C ASP A 428 1.16 8.87 10.20
N VAL A 429 2.01 9.29 11.14
CA VAL A 429 1.55 9.77 12.45
C VAL A 429 0.68 11.01 12.32
N GLU A 430 1.08 11.97 11.49
CA GLU A 430 0.35 13.22 11.27
C GLU A 430 -0.93 12.99 10.48
N ALA A 431 -0.95 12.10 9.49
CA ALA A 431 -2.15 11.77 8.73
C ALA A 431 -3.21 11.07 9.58
N VAL A 432 -2.83 10.06 10.40
CA VAL A 432 -3.76 9.45 11.37
C VAL A 432 -4.27 10.50 12.36
N HIS A 433 -3.38 11.36 12.90
CA HIS A 433 -3.77 12.40 13.85
C HIS A 433 -4.62 13.50 13.18
N ALA A 434 -4.37 13.80 11.92
CA ALA A 434 -5.22 14.68 11.13
C ALA A 434 -6.66 14.18 11.11
N MET A 435 -6.88 12.92 10.74
CA MET A 435 -8.23 12.37 10.59
C MET A 435 -8.88 12.06 11.94
N ALA A 436 -8.17 11.43 12.87
CA ALA A 436 -8.66 10.94 14.14
C ALA A 436 -7.88 11.50 15.34
N PRO A 437 -8.00 12.82 15.65
CA PRO A 437 -7.13 13.49 16.63
C PRO A 437 -7.30 13.03 18.08
N GLY A 438 -8.22 12.17 18.38
CA GLY A 438 -8.42 11.56 19.71
C GLY A 438 -8.14 10.06 19.76
N ALA A 439 -7.76 9.45 18.62
CA ALA A 439 -7.30 8.06 18.59
C ALA A 439 -5.96 7.92 19.33
N ARG A 440 -5.70 6.72 19.85
CA ARG A 440 -4.37 6.35 20.32
C ARG A 440 -3.55 5.89 19.12
N ILE A 441 -2.33 6.39 18.97
CA ILE A 441 -1.38 5.96 17.97
C ILE A 441 -0.30 5.13 18.65
N LEU A 442 -0.13 3.88 18.20
CA LEU A 442 0.97 3.01 18.56
C LEU A 442 1.93 2.94 17.38
N TYR A 443 3.05 3.65 17.47
CA TYR A 443 4.12 3.48 16.49
C TYR A 443 4.95 2.25 16.84
N TYR A 444 5.01 1.29 15.93
CA TYR A 444 5.83 0.09 16.04
C TYR A 444 6.94 0.15 14.99
N GLY A 445 8.17 0.44 15.43
CA GLY A 445 9.33 0.45 14.54
C GLY A 445 10.00 -0.92 14.50
N ALA A 446 9.87 -1.63 13.37
CA ALA A 446 10.59 -2.87 13.12
C ALA A 446 12.11 -2.66 13.16
N ASN A 447 12.87 -3.71 13.40
CA ASN A 447 14.33 -3.61 13.52
C ASN A 447 15.05 -3.35 12.19
N SER A 448 14.37 -3.59 11.08
CA SER A 448 14.78 -3.23 9.71
C SER A 448 13.60 -3.30 8.74
N CYS A 449 13.82 -2.89 7.50
CA CYS A 449 12.84 -3.00 6.40
C CYS A 449 12.77 -4.42 5.78
N GLN A 450 13.42 -5.39 6.37
CA GLN A 450 13.45 -6.75 5.84
C GLN A 450 12.21 -7.53 6.27
N ASP A 451 11.67 -8.40 5.40
CA ASP A 451 10.50 -9.24 5.68
C ASP A 451 10.55 -9.93 7.03
N SER A 452 11.71 -10.46 7.40
CA SER A 452 11.86 -11.16 8.67
C SER A 452 11.58 -10.29 9.89
N ASP A 453 11.93 -8.99 9.83
CA ASP A 453 11.72 -8.05 10.94
C ASP A 453 10.30 -7.47 10.91
N LEU A 454 9.75 -7.21 9.71
CA LEU A 454 8.37 -6.77 9.53
C LEU A 454 7.37 -7.86 9.93
N LEU A 455 7.59 -9.12 9.51
CA LEU A 455 6.79 -10.28 9.96
C LEU A 455 6.83 -10.48 11.47
N ALA A 456 8.00 -10.27 12.09
CA ALA A 456 8.11 -10.35 13.54
C ALA A 456 7.31 -9.25 14.24
N ALA A 457 7.33 -8.03 13.73
CA ALA A 457 6.56 -6.90 14.23
C ALA A 457 5.05 -7.11 14.03
N LEU A 458 4.61 -7.54 12.85
CA LEU A 458 3.22 -7.93 12.57
C LEU A 458 2.74 -9.04 13.53
N SER A 459 3.58 -10.08 13.72
CA SER A 459 3.28 -11.16 14.64
C SER A 459 3.02 -10.65 16.06
N ASP A 460 3.83 -9.70 16.54
CA ASP A 460 3.66 -9.13 17.88
C ASP A 460 2.40 -8.25 17.97
N LEU A 461 2.17 -7.38 16.99
CA LEU A 461 0.98 -6.51 16.92
C LEU A 461 -0.31 -7.33 16.95
N ILE A 462 -0.38 -8.38 16.15
CA ILE A 462 -1.59 -9.20 15.98
C ILE A 462 -1.79 -10.12 17.19
N THR A 463 -0.80 -10.93 17.55
CA THR A 463 -0.97 -11.94 18.61
C THR A 463 -1.21 -11.37 20.00
N HIS A 464 -0.87 -10.10 20.22
CA HIS A 464 -1.18 -9.36 21.45
C HIS A 464 -2.38 -8.42 21.30
N HIS A 465 -2.99 -8.35 20.12
CA HIS A 465 -4.11 -7.46 19.78
C HIS A 465 -3.82 -6.03 20.24
N LEU A 466 -2.74 -5.44 19.72
CA LEU A 466 -2.25 -4.16 20.22
C LEU A 466 -2.99 -2.96 19.62
N ALA A 467 -3.75 -3.16 18.53
CA ALA A 467 -4.49 -2.12 17.82
C ALA A 467 -5.80 -2.64 17.23
N ASP A 468 -6.72 -1.73 16.93
CA ASP A 468 -7.96 -1.98 16.19
C ASP A 468 -7.73 -1.90 14.66
N VAL A 469 -6.79 -1.05 14.26
CA VAL A 469 -6.39 -0.79 12.87
C VAL A 469 -4.88 -0.77 12.80
N ILE A 470 -4.29 -1.39 11.77
CA ILE A 470 -2.87 -1.32 11.45
C ILE A 470 -2.72 -0.63 10.10
N SER A 471 -1.90 0.42 10.06
CA SER A 471 -1.53 1.16 8.85
C SER A 471 -0.10 0.80 8.48
N ASP A 472 0.07 0.36 7.24
CA ASP A 472 1.33 -0.11 6.69
C ASP A 472 1.63 0.68 5.40
N SER A 473 2.64 1.55 5.48
CA SER A 473 3.04 2.45 4.39
C SER A 473 4.31 1.95 3.70
N TRP A 474 4.39 0.66 3.44
CA TRP A 474 5.52 0.02 2.81
C TRP A 474 5.10 -1.13 1.90
N GLY A 475 5.95 -1.43 0.93
CA GLY A 475 5.73 -2.54 0.01
C GLY A 475 6.94 -2.77 -0.91
N GLY A 476 6.82 -3.82 -1.70
CA GLY A 476 7.80 -4.19 -2.71
C GLY A 476 7.14 -5.01 -3.82
N VAL A 477 7.94 -5.57 -4.72
CA VAL A 477 7.46 -6.42 -5.81
C VAL A 477 7.81 -7.89 -5.53
N LEU A 478 6.89 -8.81 -5.82
CA LEU A 478 7.17 -10.24 -5.65
C LEU A 478 8.21 -10.79 -6.64
N HIS A 479 8.26 -10.19 -7.84
CA HIS A 479 9.17 -10.63 -8.91
C HIS A 479 10.10 -9.49 -9.31
N SER A 480 11.23 -9.37 -8.62
CA SER A 480 12.24 -8.36 -8.92
C SER A 480 13.37 -8.91 -9.78
N THR A 481 14.20 -8.03 -10.35
CA THR A 481 15.43 -8.42 -11.05
C THR A 481 16.43 -9.13 -10.14
N SER A 482 16.25 -8.96 -8.83
CA SER A 482 17.07 -9.63 -7.81
C SER A 482 16.56 -11.02 -7.43
N GLY A 483 15.32 -11.36 -7.79
CA GLY A 483 14.72 -12.67 -7.53
C GLY A 483 13.22 -12.57 -7.23
N THR A 484 12.61 -13.73 -7.06
CA THR A 484 11.21 -13.85 -6.64
C THR A 484 11.16 -14.09 -5.14
N GLU A 485 10.21 -13.42 -4.45
CA GLU A 485 9.98 -13.66 -3.03
C GLU A 485 9.57 -15.12 -2.78
N SER A 486 9.93 -15.65 -1.63
CA SER A 486 9.67 -17.05 -1.33
C SER A 486 8.18 -17.28 -1.08
N ALA A 487 7.63 -18.34 -1.67
CA ALA A 487 6.23 -18.70 -1.45
C ALA A 487 5.90 -18.98 0.03
N SER A 488 6.89 -19.35 0.83
CA SER A 488 6.70 -19.57 2.26
C SER A 488 6.66 -18.26 3.05
N THR A 489 7.38 -17.22 2.63
CA THR A 489 7.28 -15.87 3.20
C THR A 489 5.90 -15.27 2.90
N VAL A 490 5.44 -15.37 1.65
CA VAL A 490 4.09 -14.91 1.26
C VAL A 490 3.01 -15.63 2.06
N ALA A 491 3.13 -16.95 2.24
CA ALA A 491 2.16 -17.72 3.03
C ALA A 491 2.17 -17.34 4.52
N GLU A 492 3.30 -16.90 5.07
CA GLU A 492 3.37 -16.43 6.45
C GLU A 492 2.69 -15.08 6.63
N TYR A 493 2.83 -14.15 5.68
CA TYR A 493 2.06 -12.90 5.65
C TYR A 493 0.55 -13.21 5.61
N GLU A 494 0.11 -14.06 4.66
CA GLU A 494 -1.30 -14.44 4.55
C GLU A 494 -1.84 -15.07 5.84
N HIS A 495 -1.04 -15.90 6.52
CA HIS A 495 -1.40 -16.48 7.82
C HIS A 495 -1.65 -15.41 8.88
N LEU A 496 -0.76 -14.42 9.00
CA LEU A 496 -0.89 -13.32 9.96
C LEU A 496 -2.09 -12.42 9.63
N PHE A 497 -2.35 -12.13 8.36
CA PHE A 497 -3.51 -11.33 7.93
C PHE A 497 -4.83 -12.05 8.22
N GLN A 498 -4.91 -13.37 8.02
CA GLN A 498 -6.07 -14.17 8.41
C GLN A 498 -6.25 -14.18 9.93
N LEU A 499 -5.16 -14.20 10.70
CA LEU A 499 -5.21 -14.11 12.16
C LEU A 499 -5.72 -12.74 12.61
N ALA A 500 -5.25 -11.65 11.99
CA ALA A 500 -5.76 -10.28 12.22
C ALA A 500 -7.28 -10.22 11.95
N ALA A 501 -7.74 -10.79 10.84
CA ALA A 501 -9.15 -10.80 10.46
C ALA A 501 -10.02 -11.52 11.52
N VAL A 502 -9.61 -12.68 12.05
CA VAL A 502 -10.40 -13.40 13.09
C VAL A 502 -10.37 -12.69 14.43
N GLU A 503 -9.35 -11.88 14.70
CA GLU A 503 -9.24 -11.07 15.93
C GLU A 503 -9.95 -9.72 15.82
N GLY A 504 -10.41 -9.34 14.62
CA GLY A 504 -11.12 -8.08 14.41
C GLY A 504 -10.22 -6.88 14.13
N ILE A 505 -8.98 -7.11 13.75
CA ILE A 505 -8.02 -6.06 13.38
C ILE A 505 -8.19 -5.74 11.89
N SER A 506 -8.30 -4.46 11.54
CA SER A 506 -8.25 -3.98 10.15
C SER A 506 -6.80 -3.75 9.74
N MET A 507 -6.45 -4.10 8.49
CA MET A 507 -5.10 -3.93 7.97
C MET A 507 -5.13 -3.20 6.63
N ASN A 508 -4.47 -2.04 6.57
CA ASN A 508 -4.41 -1.16 5.42
C ASN A 508 -2.98 -1.07 4.90
N PHE A 509 -2.78 -1.39 3.63
CA PHE A 509 -1.47 -1.29 2.96
C PHE A 509 -1.52 -0.29 1.82
N SER A 510 -0.51 0.56 1.74
CA SER A 510 -0.27 1.41 0.57
C SER A 510 -0.07 0.56 -0.69
N ALA A 511 -0.78 0.90 -1.77
CA ALA A 511 -0.79 0.08 -3.00
C ALA A 511 0.45 0.27 -3.88
N GLY A 512 1.32 1.22 -3.56
CA GLY A 512 2.52 1.53 -4.32
C GLY A 512 2.49 2.89 -4.99
N ASP A 513 3.67 3.40 -5.35
CA ASP A 513 3.86 4.73 -5.93
C ASP A 513 4.41 4.69 -7.37
N CYS A 514 4.48 3.50 -7.94
CA CYS A 514 5.10 3.23 -9.23
C CYS A 514 4.13 2.66 -10.28
N GLY A 515 2.83 2.95 -10.16
CA GLY A 515 1.82 2.46 -11.08
C GLY A 515 1.81 0.92 -11.14
N ASP A 516 2.00 0.38 -12.34
CA ASP A 516 2.06 -1.07 -12.60
C ASP A 516 3.46 -1.68 -12.34
N ASN A 517 4.39 -0.94 -11.74
CA ASN A 517 5.79 -1.35 -11.53
C ASN A 517 6.51 -1.83 -12.81
N ASP A 518 6.13 -1.32 -13.99
CA ASP A 518 6.80 -1.68 -15.24
C ASP A 518 8.28 -1.24 -15.20
N PRO A 519 9.23 -2.15 -15.43
CA PRO A 519 10.66 -1.83 -15.39
C PRO A 519 11.10 -0.83 -16.49
N SER A 520 10.25 -0.54 -17.46
CA SER A 520 10.51 0.48 -18.49
C SER A 520 10.16 1.89 -18.02
N THR A 521 9.39 2.05 -16.95
CA THR A 521 9.06 3.33 -16.34
C THR A 521 10.10 3.69 -15.28
N SER A 522 10.56 4.93 -15.26
CA SER A 522 11.44 5.39 -14.21
C SER A 522 10.60 5.92 -13.05
N CYS A 523 10.36 5.11 -12.05
CA CYS A 523 9.82 5.53 -10.78
C CYS A 523 10.94 5.68 -9.77
N GLY A 524 11.01 6.82 -9.08
CA GLY A 524 12.10 7.14 -8.17
C GLY A 524 12.28 6.18 -6.98
N ASN A 525 11.23 5.44 -6.64
CA ASN A 525 11.20 4.47 -5.54
C ASN A 525 11.09 3.01 -6.04
N SER A 526 11.18 2.77 -7.35
CA SER A 526 10.96 1.44 -7.88
C SER A 526 12.12 0.51 -7.57
N GLU A 527 11.81 -0.62 -7.00
CA GLU A 527 12.60 -1.80 -7.22
C GLU A 527 12.53 -2.19 -8.70
N SER A 528 13.66 -2.67 -9.21
CA SER A 528 13.69 -3.20 -10.57
C SER A 528 12.82 -4.46 -10.65
N SER A 529 11.62 -4.35 -11.17
CA SER A 529 10.71 -5.44 -11.44
C SER A 529 11.15 -6.25 -12.66
N THR A 530 10.74 -7.51 -12.78
CA THR A 530 10.95 -8.34 -13.98
C THR A 530 9.87 -8.16 -15.02
N SER A 531 8.69 -7.65 -14.60
CA SER A 531 7.54 -7.38 -15.46
C SER A 531 6.55 -6.47 -14.71
N ALA A 532 5.59 -5.89 -15.43
CA ALA A 532 4.47 -5.18 -14.81
C ALA A 532 3.76 -6.09 -13.80
N GLN A 533 3.57 -5.60 -12.55
CA GLN A 533 2.99 -6.35 -11.45
C GLN A 533 2.49 -5.45 -10.34
N THR A 534 1.60 -5.97 -9.51
CA THR A 534 1.07 -5.28 -8.32
C THR A 534 2.09 -5.26 -7.19
N THR A 535 1.97 -4.27 -6.29
CA THR A 535 2.77 -4.19 -5.07
C THR A 535 2.29 -5.23 -4.03
N PHE A 536 3.23 -5.82 -3.30
CA PHE A 536 2.99 -6.70 -2.17
C PHE A 536 3.51 -6.04 -0.88
N PRO A 537 2.83 -6.15 0.28
CA PRO A 537 1.67 -7.00 0.62
C PRO A 537 0.29 -6.48 0.20
N ALA A 538 0.15 -5.27 -0.37
CA ALA A 538 -1.15 -4.70 -0.76
C ALA A 538 -1.99 -5.62 -1.66
N SER A 539 -1.34 -6.43 -2.51
CA SER A 539 -2.04 -7.39 -3.39
C SER A 539 -2.54 -8.66 -2.68
N ASP A 540 -2.22 -8.86 -1.39
CA ASP A 540 -2.77 -10.01 -0.64
C ASP A 540 -4.30 -9.86 -0.48
N PRO A 541 -5.07 -10.97 -0.63
CA PRO A 541 -6.54 -10.92 -0.53
C PRO A 541 -7.09 -10.60 0.87
N TRP A 542 -6.27 -10.58 1.91
CA TRP A 542 -6.68 -10.39 3.30
C TRP A 542 -6.34 -9.02 3.90
N VAL A 543 -5.85 -8.10 3.07
CA VAL A 543 -5.58 -6.71 3.44
C VAL A 543 -6.39 -5.75 2.57
N THR A 544 -6.54 -4.52 3.02
CA THR A 544 -7.10 -3.42 2.22
C THR A 544 -5.97 -2.72 1.48
N ALA A 545 -5.96 -2.82 0.16
CA ALA A 545 -5.04 -2.09 -0.71
C ALA A 545 -5.54 -0.66 -0.90
N VAL A 546 -4.76 0.32 -0.49
CA VAL A 546 -5.13 1.74 -0.55
C VAL A 546 -4.37 2.42 -1.68
N GLY A 547 -5.07 2.78 -2.74
CA GLY A 547 -4.56 3.47 -3.92
C GLY A 547 -4.52 4.98 -3.75
N GLY A 548 -4.05 5.66 -4.80
CA GLY A 548 -3.82 7.09 -4.82
C GLY A 548 -4.78 7.87 -5.73
N THR A 549 -5.17 9.06 -5.27
CA THR A 549 -5.86 10.07 -6.09
C THR A 549 -5.11 11.39 -6.07
N SER A 550 -5.28 12.21 -7.13
CA SER A 550 -5.05 13.65 -7.07
C SER A 550 -6.36 14.31 -6.67
N ALA A 551 -6.35 15.13 -5.62
CA ALA A 551 -7.55 15.65 -4.98
C ALA A 551 -7.68 17.16 -5.13
N ALA A 552 -8.79 17.66 -5.73
CA ALA A 552 -9.10 19.07 -5.77
C ALA A 552 -10.02 19.47 -4.61
N ILE A 553 -9.44 20.05 -3.56
CA ILE A 553 -10.18 20.56 -2.41
C ILE A 553 -10.37 22.06 -2.54
N ASP A 554 -11.63 22.54 -2.45
CA ASP A 554 -12.02 23.92 -2.65
C ASP A 554 -11.75 24.82 -1.41
N GLU A 555 -12.06 26.12 -1.54
CA GLU A 555 -11.94 27.12 -0.48
C GLU A 555 -12.80 26.85 0.77
N HIS A 556 -13.74 25.90 0.69
CA HIS A 556 -14.60 25.49 1.78
C HIS A 556 -14.22 24.11 2.35
N GLY A 557 -13.10 23.55 1.91
CA GLY A 557 -12.63 22.21 2.30
C GLY A 557 -13.48 21.08 1.71
N ARG A 558 -14.19 21.29 0.61
CA ARG A 558 -14.95 20.22 -0.06
C ARG A 558 -14.10 19.60 -1.16
N LEU A 559 -14.14 18.30 -1.27
CA LEU A 559 -13.58 17.59 -2.40
C LEU A 559 -14.49 17.83 -3.62
N ASP A 560 -14.08 18.69 -4.51
CA ASP A 560 -14.85 19.04 -5.73
C ASP A 560 -14.76 17.89 -6.74
N TRP A 561 -13.57 17.41 -7.01
CA TRP A 561 -13.30 16.27 -7.89
C TRP A 561 -11.99 15.58 -7.51
N SER A 562 -11.79 14.36 -8.00
CA SER A 562 -10.54 13.61 -7.95
C SER A 562 -10.29 12.93 -9.28
N THR A 563 -9.01 12.73 -9.62
CA THR A 563 -8.55 11.79 -10.65
C THR A 563 -7.74 10.69 -9.98
N SER A 564 -7.39 9.63 -10.72
CA SER A 564 -6.30 8.76 -10.28
C SER A 564 -5.03 9.58 -10.05
N TRP A 565 -4.17 9.12 -9.13
CA TRP A 565 -2.84 9.68 -9.01
C TRP A 565 -1.94 9.06 -10.07
N GLY A 566 -1.54 9.86 -11.02
CA GLY A 566 -0.54 9.57 -12.03
C GLY A 566 -0.07 10.87 -12.62
N THR A 567 1.24 11.08 -12.64
CA THR A 567 1.84 12.37 -12.97
C THR A 567 2.71 12.30 -14.19
N ASP A 568 2.32 13.05 -15.23
CA ASP A 568 3.16 13.33 -16.40
C ASP A 568 3.86 14.68 -16.24
N ALA A 569 5.17 14.66 -16.34
CA ALA A 569 5.98 15.85 -16.17
C ALA A 569 6.13 16.62 -17.47
N SER A 570 5.97 17.94 -17.43
CA SER A 570 6.22 18.82 -18.57
C SER A 570 7.00 20.08 -18.17
N VAL A 571 7.64 20.70 -19.14
CA VAL A 571 8.38 21.93 -18.96
C VAL A 571 8.09 22.91 -20.10
N VAL A 572 8.19 24.20 -19.82
CA VAL A 572 8.02 25.23 -20.84
C VAL A 572 9.04 25.00 -21.96
N ASN A 573 8.58 24.93 -23.20
CA ASN A 573 9.43 24.73 -24.36
C ASN A 573 10.35 25.94 -24.65
N GLN A 574 11.39 25.75 -25.44
CA GLN A 574 12.36 26.81 -25.76
C GLN A 574 11.76 28.05 -26.44
N ALA A 575 10.62 27.91 -27.09
CA ALA A 575 9.93 28.99 -27.77
C ALA A 575 8.98 29.76 -26.82
N HIS A 576 8.82 29.33 -25.56
CA HIS A 576 7.92 29.86 -24.54
C HIS A 576 6.46 29.99 -25.05
N ASN A 577 6.00 29.03 -25.85
CA ASN A 577 4.66 29.02 -26.43
C ASN A 577 3.90 27.70 -26.22
N GLY A 578 4.39 26.83 -25.36
CA GLY A 578 3.78 25.54 -25.04
C GLY A 578 4.65 24.72 -24.09
N TRP A 579 4.20 23.53 -23.78
CA TRP A 579 4.84 22.57 -22.88
C TRP A 579 5.50 21.46 -23.68
N THR A 580 6.59 20.93 -23.16
CA THR A 580 7.28 19.74 -23.69
C THR A 580 7.22 18.68 -22.61
N SER A 581 6.55 17.55 -22.86
CA SER A 581 6.49 16.42 -21.94
C SER A 581 7.89 15.83 -21.75
N LEU A 582 8.20 15.49 -20.51
CA LEU A 582 9.37 14.73 -20.06
C LEU A 582 9.02 13.26 -19.80
N GLY A 583 7.74 12.94 -19.81
CA GLY A 583 7.19 11.62 -19.57
C GLY A 583 6.60 11.43 -18.18
N TRP A 584 6.10 10.24 -17.94
CA TRP A 584 5.52 9.80 -16.68
C TRP A 584 6.60 9.67 -15.58
N VAL A 585 6.27 10.04 -14.36
CA VAL A 585 7.23 10.12 -13.24
C VAL A 585 6.88 9.13 -12.12
N PHE A 586 5.65 9.17 -11.63
CA PHE A 586 5.14 8.33 -10.53
C PHE A 586 3.61 8.34 -10.53
N GLY A 587 3.01 7.44 -9.78
CA GLY A 587 1.58 7.32 -9.63
C GLY A 587 1.17 6.15 -8.75
N GLY A 588 -0.09 6.16 -8.30
CA GLY A 588 -0.66 5.13 -7.44
C GLY A 588 -0.53 3.73 -8.03
N GLY A 589 -0.14 2.78 -7.18
CA GLY A 589 -0.04 1.37 -7.57
C GLY A 589 -1.41 0.73 -7.76
N GLY A 590 -1.50 -0.19 -8.73
CA GLY A 590 -2.76 -0.85 -9.06
C GLY A 590 -2.58 -2.06 -9.96
N GLY A 591 -3.73 -2.54 -10.50
CA GLY A 591 -3.76 -3.58 -11.53
C GLY A 591 -4.11 -4.98 -11.05
N THR A 592 -3.94 -5.94 -11.92
CA THR A 592 -4.31 -7.35 -11.71
C THR A 592 -3.11 -8.18 -11.28
N SER A 593 -3.19 -8.78 -10.10
CA SER A 593 -2.13 -9.64 -9.55
C SER A 593 -1.92 -10.89 -10.37
N ALA A 594 -0.66 -11.24 -10.63
CA ALA A 594 -0.29 -12.52 -11.21
C ALA A 594 -0.33 -13.68 -10.18
N ASP A 595 -0.22 -13.36 -8.89
CA ASP A 595 0.04 -14.32 -7.82
C ASP A 595 -1.23 -14.75 -7.09
N PHE A 596 -2.19 -13.83 -6.87
CA PHE A 596 -3.36 -14.10 -6.06
C PHE A 596 -4.62 -14.30 -6.88
N ALA A 597 -5.43 -15.29 -6.50
CA ALA A 597 -6.74 -15.53 -7.08
C ALA A 597 -7.73 -14.44 -6.63
N GLN A 598 -8.74 -14.14 -7.46
CA GLN A 598 -9.79 -13.20 -7.12
C GLN A 598 -10.56 -13.66 -5.86
N PRO A 599 -10.59 -12.85 -4.78
CA PRO A 599 -11.37 -13.17 -3.61
C PRO A 599 -12.87 -12.99 -3.90
N ARG A 600 -13.71 -13.70 -3.13
CA ARG A 600 -15.16 -13.71 -3.36
C ARG A 600 -15.81 -12.34 -3.26
N TYR A 601 -15.29 -11.45 -2.42
CA TYR A 601 -15.87 -10.12 -2.25
C TYR A 601 -15.72 -9.27 -3.52
N GLN A 602 -14.69 -9.51 -4.34
CA GLN A 602 -14.47 -8.79 -5.61
C GLN A 602 -15.38 -9.27 -6.75
N ALA A 603 -15.85 -10.49 -6.72
CA ALA A 603 -16.47 -11.16 -7.87
C ALA A 603 -17.72 -10.48 -8.45
N ARG A 604 -18.32 -9.51 -7.77
CA ARG A 604 -19.53 -8.80 -8.24
C ARG A 604 -19.22 -7.41 -8.79
N GLU A 605 -18.22 -6.75 -8.24
CA GLU A 605 -17.90 -5.34 -8.52
C GLU A 605 -16.75 -5.22 -9.52
N VAL A 606 -15.75 -6.13 -9.47
CA VAL A 606 -14.62 -6.10 -10.37
C VAL A 606 -15.00 -6.64 -11.75
N PRO A 607 -14.82 -5.86 -12.82
CA PRO A 607 -15.06 -6.33 -14.19
C PRO A 607 -14.19 -7.53 -14.55
N SER A 608 -14.77 -8.52 -15.23
CA SER A 608 -14.00 -9.68 -15.71
C SER A 608 -12.91 -9.31 -16.72
N SER A 609 -13.07 -8.20 -17.43
CA SER A 609 -12.04 -7.67 -18.33
C SER A 609 -10.75 -7.30 -17.59
N LEU A 610 -10.85 -6.89 -16.32
CA LEU A 610 -9.69 -6.67 -15.45
C LEU A 610 -9.23 -7.99 -14.82
N ALA A 611 -10.12 -8.68 -14.12
CA ALA A 611 -9.77 -9.89 -13.37
C ALA A 611 -9.18 -11.03 -14.23
N ASP A 612 -9.54 -11.11 -15.51
CA ASP A 612 -9.09 -12.15 -16.44
C ASP A 612 -7.86 -11.70 -17.29
N THR A 613 -7.33 -10.49 -17.07
CA THR A 613 -6.19 -9.94 -17.84
C THR A 613 -5.09 -9.44 -16.88
N LEU A 614 -3.88 -9.94 -17.01
CA LEU A 614 -2.73 -9.49 -16.24
C LEU A 614 -2.24 -8.11 -16.74
N LEU A 615 -1.51 -7.37 -15.91
CA LEU A 615 -0.87 -6.10 -16.27
C LEU A 615 0.04 -6.19 -17.49
N THR A 616 0.61 -7.35 -17.77
CA THR A 616 1.38 -7.63 -18.99
C THR A 616 0.52 -7.74 -20.27
N GLY A 617 -0.80 -7.60 -20.16
CA GLY A 617 -1.76 -7.85 -21.24
C GLY A 617 -2.02 -9.33 -21.54
N ALA A 618 -1.40 -10.26 -20.81
CA ALA A 618 -1.63 -11.69 -20.96
C ALA A 618 -2.95 -12.11 -20.32
N ALA A 619 -3.62 -13.10 -20.90
CA ALA A 619 -4.80 -13.70 -20.26
C ALA A 619 -4.40 -14.43 -18.97
N ALA A 620 -5.11 -14.16 -17.88
CA ALA A 620 -4.90 -14.82 -16.61
C ALA A 620 -5.44 -16.27 -16.62
N SER A 621 -4.85 -17.14 -15.82
CA SER A 621 -5.34 -18.51 -15.62
C SER A 621 -6.48 -18.54 -14.59
N GLY A 622 -7.63 -17.94 -14.90
CA GLY A 622 -8.75 -17.70 -13.99
C GLY A 622 -8.74 -16.30 -13.41
N ALA A 623 -9.88 -15.90 -12.83
CA ALA A 623 -10.01 -14.55 -12.28
C ALA A 623 -9.01 -14.29 -11.14
N ARG A 624 -8.37 -13.12 -11.17
CA ARG A 624 -7.30 -12.70 -10.26
C ARG A 624 -7.72 -11.53 -9.38
N ARG A 625 -7.05 -11.39 -8.25
CA ARG A 625 -7.14 -10.22 -7.38
C ARG A 625 -6.79 -8.96 -8.17
N VAL A 626 -7.65 -7.94 -8.09
CA VAL A 626 -7.38 -6.62 -8.66
C VAL A 626 -7.25 -5.63 -7.51
N VAL A 627 -6.27 -4.77 -7.56
CA VAL A 627 -5.99 -3.70 -6.59
C VAL A 627 -5.98 -2.35 -7.31
N PRO A 628 -6.22 -1.23 -6.56
CA PRO A 628 -6.51 -1.15 -5.14
C PRO A 628 -7.98 -1.49 -4.80
N ASP A 629 -8.33 -1.49 -3.51
CA ASP A 629 -9.73 -1.65 -3.08
C ASP A 629 -10.49 -0.32 -3.08
N LEU A 630 -9.80 0.75 -2.68
CA LEU A 630 -10.26 2.15 -2.75
C LEU A 630 -9.03 3.07 -2.77
N ALA A 631 -9.23 4.38 -2.97
CA ALA A 631 -8.14 5.33 -3.06
C ALA A 631 -8.44 6.63 -2.31
N LEU A 632 -7.41 7.28 -1.76
CA LEU A 632 -7.47 8.61 -1.18
C LEU A 632 -6.36 9.49 -1.75
N ASP A 633 -6.30 10.76 -1.31
CA ASP A 633 -5.26 11.69 -1.76
C ASP A 633 -3.85 11.13 -1.55
N ALA A 634 -3.06 11.14 -2.61
CA ALA A 634 -1.70 10.60 -2.65
C ALA A 634 -0.76 11.41 -3.53
N ASP A 635 -1.28 12.29 -4.38
CA ASP A 635 -0.44 13.10 -5.24
C ASP A 635 0.34 14.13 -4.41
N PRO A 636 1.68 14.16 -4.45
CA PRO A 636 2.45 15.13 -3.66
C PRO A 636 2.15 16.59 -4.02
N PHE A 637 1.52 16.82 -5.17
CA PHE A 637 1.15 18.13 -5.65
C PHE A 637 -0.21 18.61 -5.11
N THR A 638 -1.05 17.67 -4.70
CA THR A 638 -2.26 17.91 -3.90
C THR A 638 -2.14 17.32 -2.49
N GLY A 639 -0.95 16.91 -2.06
CA GLY A 639 -0.70 16.16 -0.82
C GLY A 639 -0.86 16.98 0.47
N MET A 640 -0.66 16.31 1.59
CA MET A 640 -0.74 16.90 2.92
C MET A 640 0.53 17.69 3.27
N LEU A 641 0.36 18.80 3.99
CA LEU A 641 1.48 19.52 4.60
C LEU A 641 1.95 18.77 5.85
N VAL A 642 3.14 18.19 5.79
CA VAL A 642 3.75 17.35 6.83
C VAL A 642 4.96 18.04 7.43
N GLY A 643 5.12 17.94 8.74
CA GLY A 643 6.17 18.59 9.50
C GLY A 643 7.18 17.62 10.10
N SER A 644 8.46 17.83 9.85
CA SER A 644 9.51 16.99 10.42
C SER A 644 10.80 17.74 10.66
N THR A 645 11.62 17.25 11.59
CA THR A 645 12.99 17.70 11.76
C THR A 645 13.87 17.06 10.70
N GLN A 646 14.39 17.89 9.81
CA GLN A 646 15.11 17.47 8.61
C GLN A 646 16.31 18.36 8.30
N LYS A 647 17.13 17.97 7.33
CA LYS A 647 18.22 18.83 6.82
C LYS A 647 17.63 19.95 5.97
N LEU A 648 17.83 21.18 6.44
CA LEU A 648 17.37 22.39 5.75
C LEU A 648 18.35 22.80 4.63
N PRO A 649 17.89 23.63 3.66
CA PRO A 649 18.70 24.12 2.53
C PRO A 649 20.01 24.80 2.95
N ASN A 650 20.05 25.41 4.11
CA ASN A 650 21.25 26.08 4.66
C ASN A 650 22.25 25.10 5.29
N GLY A 651 21.97 23.78 5.25
CA GLY A 651 22.82 22.73 5.82
C GLY A 651 22.64 22.50 7.32
N THR A 652 21.76 23.24 8.00
CA THR A 652 21.42 22.98 9.41
C THR A 652 20.30 21.94 9.49
N THR A 653 20.15 21.29 10.65
CA THR A 653 19.00 20.43 10.95
C THR A 653 17.97 21.23 11.74
N GLY A 654 16.70 21.15 11.39
CA GLY A 654 15.60 21.85 12.05
C GLY A 654 14.24 21.40 11.55
N TYR A 655 13.20 21.80 12.28
CA TYR A 655 11.83 21.55 11.87
C TYR A 655 11.48 22.37 10.61
N ALA A 656 10.84 21.71 9.65
CA ALA A 656 10.25 22.36 8.50
C ALA A 656 9.06 21.51 7.99
N GLU A 657 8.18 22.13 7.22
CA GLU A 657 7.01 21.51 6.61
C GLU A 657 7.18 21.40 5.10
N ALA A 658 6.67 20.32 4.53
CA ALA A 658 6.66 20.04 3.10
C ALA A 658 5.33 19.40 2.70
N ALA A 659 4.91 19.62 1.45
CA ALA A 659 3.82 18.82 0.87
C ALA A 659 4.36 17.42 0.56
N ILE A 660 3.70 16.41 1.12
CA ILE A 660 4.03 14.99 0.94
C ILE A 660 2.78 14.23 0.48
N GLY A 661 2.97 13.34 -0.47
CA GLY A 661 1.99 12.41 -0.97
C GLY A 661 2.54 10.98 -0.95
N GLY A 662 2.13 10.16 -1.88
CA GLY A 662 2.34 8.73 -1.92
C GLY A 662 1.10 7.99 -1.45
N THR A 663 0.97 6.72 -1.81
CA THR A 663 -0.06 5.87 -1.21
C THR A 663 0.16 5.69 0.29
N SER A 664 1.35 6.05 0.77
CA SER A 664 1.69 6.27 2.19
C SER A 664 0.90 7.39 2.88
N LEU A 665 0.39 8.38 2.15
CA LEU A 665 -0.59 9.34 2.69
C LEU A 665 -1.98 8.71 2.73
N ALA A 666 -2.36 8.03 1.67
CA ALA A 666 -3.70 7.44 1.52
C ALA A 666 -4.02 6.39 2.59
N SER A 667 -3.07 5.49 2.91
CA SER A 667 -3.25 4.42 3.89
C SER A 667 -3.53 4.93 5.31
N PRO A 668 -2.74 5.84 5.90
CA PRO A 668 -3.03 6.38 7.23
C PRO A 668 -4.26 7.32 7.26
N LEU A 669 -4.59 8.00 6.15
CA LEU A 669 -5.87 8.74 6.06
C LEU A 669 -7.06 7.77 6.19
N LEU A 670 -7.06 6.64 5.48
CA LEU A 670 -8.07 5.59 5.62
C LEU A 670 -8.10 5.04 7.04
N SER A 671 -6.93 4.73 7.61
CA SER A 671 -6.80 4.18 8.96
C SER A 671 -7.37 5.12 10.02
N GLY A 672 -7.25 6.43 9.82
CA GLY A 672 -7.91 7.45 10.65
C GLY A 672 -9.44 7.45 10.50
N LEU A 673 -9.97 7.31 9.27
CA LEU A 673 -11.42 7.17 9.03
C LEU A 673 -12.00 5.89 9.65
N GLU A 674 -11.24 4.82 9.61
CA GLU A 674 -11.61 3.56 10.28
C GLU A 674 -11.59 3.70 11.81
N ALA A 675 -10.62 4.41 12.37
CA ALA A 675 -10.59 4.73 13.80
C ALA A 675 -11.81 5.57 14.23
N ASP A 676 -12.23 6.52 13.41
CA ASP A 676 -13.47 7.28 13.61
C ASP A 676 -14.69 6.34 13.57
N SER A 677 -14.73 5.39 12.64
CA SER A 677 -15.81 4.40 12.52
C SER A 677 -15.85 3.46 13.74
N VAL A 678 -14.70 3.02 14.27
CA VAL A 678 -14.59 2.25 15.52
C VAL A 678 -15.14 3.06 16.69
N ALA A 679 -14.80 4.35 16.78
CA ALA A 679 -15.30 5.25 17.83
C ALA A 679 -16.82 5.45 17.75
N GLU A 680 -17.40 5.63 16.56
CA GLU A 680 -18.87 5.72 16.35
C GLU A 680 -19.59 4.44 16.79
N ARG A 681 -18.93 3.29 16.68
CA ARG A 681 -19.43 1.99 17.17
C ARG A 681 -19.24 1.79 18.68
N GLY A 682 -18.72 2.79 19.38
CA GLY A 682 -18.44 2.68 20.83
C GLY A 682 -17.25 1.79 21.17
N GLY A 683 -16.26 1.70 20.28
CA GLY A 683 -15.06 0.88 20.45
C GLY A 683 -15.21 -0.56 19.97
N VAL A 684 -16.21 -0.87 19.16
CA VAL A 684 -16.35 -2.22 18.56
C VAL A 684 -15.52 -2.29 17.30
N PRO A 685 -14.56 -3.23 17.19
CA PRO A 685 -13.68 -3.36 16.04
C PRO A 685 -14.40 -3.53 14.69
N LEU A 686 -13.75 -3.15 13.62
CA LEU A 686 -14.23 -3.33 12.23
C LEU A 686 -13.83 -4.71 11.68
N GLY A 687 -12.62 -5.17 11.98
CA GLY A 687 -12.01 -6.34 11.37
C GLY A 687 -11.63 -6.09 9.91
N PHE A 688 -11.39 -7.14 9.15
CA PHE A 688 -11.10 -7.05 7.73
C PHE A 688 -12.28 -6.45 6.95
N VAL A 689 -12.13 -5.24 6.43
CA VAL A 689 -13.24 -4.41 5.95
C VAL A 689 -13.62 -4.66 4.49
N ASN A 690 -12.75 -5.24 3.65
CA ASN A 690 -13.02 -5.37 2.21
C ASN A 690 -14.39 -5.98 1.87
N PRO A 691 -14.82 -7.10 2.48
CA PRO A 691 -16.14 -7.64 2.18
C PRO A 691 -17.27 -6.65 2.46
N THR A 692 -17.11 -5.76 3.44
CA THR A 692 -18.06 -4.68 3.73
C THR A 692 -17.96 -3.55 2.71
N LEU A 693 -16.76 -3.10 2.36
CA LEU A 693 -16.53 -2.05 1.35
C LEU A 693 -17.16 -2.44 0.00
N TYR A 694 -16.92 -3.67 -0.45
CA TYR A 694 -17.51 -4.18 -1.69
C TYR A 694 -19.03 -4.38 -1.61
N CYS A 695 -19.60 -4.52 -0.40
CA CYS A 695 -21.04 -4.52 -0.18
C CYS A 695 -21.64 -3.11 -0.11
N MET A 696 -20.90 -2.12 0.35
CA MET A 696 -21.30 -0.70 0.29
C MET A 696 -21.40 -0.25 -1.18
N GLY A 697 -20.50 -0.75 -2.02
CA GLY A 697 -20.56 -0.65 -3.47
C GLY A 697 -20.78 0.80 -3.94
N HIS A 698 -21.86 1.01 -4.66
CA HIS A 698 -22.17 2.27 -5.31
C HIS A 698 -22.98 3.26 -4.45
N ASP A 699 -22.87 3.23 -3.12
CA ASP A 699 -23.42 4.32 -2.31
C ASP A 699 -22.56 5.57 -2.47
N ARG A 700 -22.93 6.42 -3.42
CA ARG A 700 -22.21 7.67 -3.77
C ARG A 700 -22.06 8.64 -2.59
N TYR A 701 -22.75 8.42 -1.49
CA TYR A 701 -22.57 9.20 -0.28
C TYR A 701 -21.42 8.66 0.56
N ALA A 702 -21.21 7.35 0.55
CA ALA A 702 -20.13 6.69 1.26
C ALA A 702 -18.84 6.54 0.40
N LEU A 703 -18.99 6.17 -0.88
CA LEU A 703 -17.88 6.02 -1.82
C LEU A 703 -18.18 6.81 -3.11
N ARG A 704 -17.28 7.71 -3.48
CA ARG A 704 -17.37 8.51 -4.70
C ARG A 704 -16.55 7.85 -5.79
N ASP A 705 -17.16 7.64 -6.92
CA ASP A 705 -16.52 7.18 -8.14
C ASP A 705 -15.45 8.20 -8.60
N VAL A 706 -14.27 7.73 -8.97
CA VAL A 706 -13.14 8.53 -9.44
C VAL A 706 -12.92 8.25 -10.93
N THR A 707 -12.66 9.28 -11.71
CA THR A 707 -12.40 9.13 -13.14
C THR A 707 -11.34 10.14 -13.59
N ASP A 708 -10.53 9.81 -14.59
CA ASP A 708 -9.51 10.72 -15.13
C ASP A 708 -10.09 11.91 -15.90
N THR A 709 -11.37 11.87 -16.17
CA THR A 709 -12.10 12.96 -16.81
C THR A 709 -13.28 13.43 -15.98
N PRO A 710 -13.05 14.08 -14.82
CA PRO A 710 -14.12 14.54 -13.95
C PRO A 710 -15.08 15.47 -14.67
N ALA A 711 -16.38 15.31 -14.41
CA ALA A 711 -17.42 16.02 -15.11
C ALA A 711 -17.33 17.55 -14.90
N GLY A 712 -17.22 18.31 -15.98
CA GLY A 712 -17.13 19.76 -15.94
C GLY A 712 -15.74 20.34 -15.71
N VAL A 713 -14.75 19.50 -15.57
CA VAL A 713 -13.32 19.91 -15.48
C VAL A 713 -12.72 19.93 -16.89
N PRO A 714 -12.12 21.06 -17.33
CA PRO A 714 -11.42 21.14 -18.61
C PRO A 714 -10.27 20.11 -18.68
N GLN A 715 -10.00 19.61 -19.86
CA GLN A 715 -8.95 18.63 -20.13
C GLN A 715 -7.91 19.20 -21.07
N PRO A 716 -6.61 18.81 -20.93
CA PRO A 716 -6.04 18.03 -19.84
C PRO A 716 -5.99 18.83 -18.53
N ILE A 717 -5.84 18.14 -17.39
CA ILE A 717 -5.73 18.76 -16.06
C ILE A 717 -4.26 18.83 -15.67
N GLY A 718 -3.85 19.88 -14.99
CA GLY A 718 -2.49 20.03 -14.50
C GLY A 718 -2.33 21.07 -13.41
N GLU A 719 -1.14 21.11 -12.84
CA GLU A 719 -0.71 22.11 -11.88
C GLU A 719 0.68 22.63 -12.23
N VAL A 720 0.87 23.94 -12.05
CA VAL A 720 2.12 24.59 -12.40
C VAL A 720 3.00 24.77 -11.15
N PHE A 721 4.28 24.46 -11.34
CA PHE A 721 5.33 24.76 -10.36
C PHE A 721 6.12 25.96 -10.83
N PRO A 722 6.28 26.97 -9.99
CA PRO A 722 7.10 28.11 -10.32
C PRO A 722 8.55 27.68 -10.55
N PRO A 723 9.32 28.43 -11.35
CA PRO A 723 10.70 28.13 -11.58
C PRO A 723 11.51 28.17 -10.27
N PHE A 724 12.31 27.14 -10.04
CA PHE A 724 13.34 27.14 -9.02
C PHE A 724 14.67 27.59 -9.62
N ASP A 725 15.39 28.46 -8.95
CA ASP A 725 16.77 28.87 -9.32
C ASP A 725 16.92 29.39 -10.77
N GLY A 726 15.94 30.11 -11.27
CA GLY A 726 15.99 30.72 -12.61
C GLY A 726 15.77 29.71 -13.76
N GLN A 727 15.30 28.51 -13.46
CA GLN A 727 14.82 27.57 -14.47
C GLN A 727 13.43 27.99 -14.99
N SER A 728 12.95 27.34 -16.04
CA SER A 728 11.57 27.52 -16.49
C SER A 728 10.60 26.81 -15.54
N ALA A 729 9.34 27.26 -15.50
CA ALA A 729 8.26 26.57 -14.80
C ALA A 729 8.14 25.12 -15.27
N ALA A 730 7.70 24.23 -14.38
CA ALA A 730 7.31 22.88 -14.66
C ALA A 730 5.81 22.70 -14.49
N LEU A 731 5.23 21.71 -15.13
CA LEU A 731 3.82 21.36 -15.03
C LEU A 731 3.73 19.86 -14.72
N ALA A 732 2.93 19.52 -13.71
CA ALA A 732 2.45 18.18 -13.47
C ALA A 732 1.09 18.01 -14.17
N GLY A 733 1.00 17.11 -15.13
CA GLY A 733 -0.27 16.65 -15.68
C GLY A 733 -0.85 15.61 -14.74
N LEU A 734 -2.11 15.81 -14.31
CA LEU A 734 -2.80 14.95 -13.35
C LEU A 734 -3.67 13.92 -14.07
N GLY A 735 -3.99 12.80 -13.40
CA GLY A 735 -4.80 11.73 -13.98
C GLY A 735 -4.12 11.01 -15.16
N GLN A 736 -2.80 10.87 -15.08
CA GLN A 736 -1.98 10.23 -16.12
C GLN A 736 -1.47 8.87 -15.59
N ASP A 737 -2.38 7.96 -15.33
CA ASP A 737 -2.14 6.70 -14.63
C ASP A 737 -1.40 5.62 -15.44
N GLY A 738 -0.91 5.94 -16.61
CA GLY A 738 -0.06 5.05 -17.40
C GLY A 738 -0.82 3.87 -18.02
N ALA A 739 -0.52 2.66 -17.56
CA ALA A 739 -1.20 1.43 -18.00
C ALA A 739 -2.47 1.14 -17.21
N LEU A 740 -2.67 1.80 -16.05
CA LEU A 740 -3.88 1.75 -15.24
C LEU A 740 -4.90 2.77 -15.76
N HIS A 741 -6.18 2.63 -15.45
CA HIS A 741 -7.20 3.56 -15.95
C HIS A 741 -8.33 3.75 -14.95
N ALA A 742 -8.47 4.97 -14.41
CA ALA A 742 -9.63 5.34 -13.63
C ALA A 742 -10.85 5.61 -14.54
N GLY A 743 -11.89 4.83 -14.34
CA GLY A 743 -13.11 4.85 -15.12
C GLY A 743 -14.37 4.77 -14.26
N THR A 744 -15.54 4.71 -14.91
CA THR A 744 -16.79 4.60 -14.17
C THR A 744 -16.97 3.21 -13.55
N GLY A 745 -17.24 3.16 -12.26
CA GLY A 745 -17.38 1.93 -11.48
C GLY A 745 -16.04 1.47 -10.90
N TYR A 746 -15.89 0.18 -10.64
CA TYR A 746 -14.61 -0.35 -10.19
C TYR A 746 -13.58 -0.31 -11.33
N ASP A 747 -12.41 0.22 -11.03
CA ASP A 747 -11.25 0.27 -11.93
C ASP A 747 -9.96 -0.16 -11.21
N ASP A 748 -8.86 -0.29 -11.95
CA ASP A 748 -7.58 -0.79 -11.44
C ASP A 748 -6.60 0.31 -11.00
N ALA A 749 -7.02 1.58 -11.02
CA ALA A 749 -6.25 2.72 -10.53
C ALA A 749 -6.78 3.23 -9.17
N THR A 750 -8.11 3.19 -8.94
CA THR A 750 -8.77 3.76 -7.76
C THR A 750 -9.75 2.82 -7.05
N GLY A 751 -9.91 1.60 -7.54
CA GLY A 751 -10.76 0.58 -6.94
C GLY A 751 -12.25 0.95 -6.94
N LEU A 752 -12.87 0.94 -5.76
CA LEU A 752 -14.26 1.37 -5.54
C LEU A 752 -14.43 2.90 -5.56
N GLY A 753 -13.36 3.66 -5.77
CA GLY A 753 -13.31 5.10 -5.70
C GLY A 753 -12.82 5.62 -4.34
N THR A 754 -13.17 6.86 -3.97
CA THR A 754 -12.67 7.56 -2.79
C THR A 754 -13.74 7.75 -1.72
N PRO A 755 -13.40 7.74 -0.40
CA PRO A 755 -14.36 8.00 0.66
C PRO A 755 -15.11 9.32 0.49
N GLY A 756 -16.43 9.24 0.64
CA GLY A 756 -17.33 10.39 0.65
C GLY A 756 -17.72 10.82 2.07
N PRO A 757 -18.53 11.90 2.22
CA PRO A 757 -18.90 12.45 3.52
C PRO A 757 -19.66 11.49 4.44
N GLY A 758 -20.21 10.41 3.92
CA GLY A 758 -20.96 9.41 4.69
C GLY A 758 -20.18 8.13 4.98
N PHE A 759 -18.91 8.07 4.62
CA PHE A 759 -18.10 6.85 4.73
C PHE A 759 -18.05 6.31 6.16
N ILE A 760 -17.71 7.18 7.13
CA ILE A 760 -17.60 6.82 8.55
C ILE A 760 -18.92 6.26 9.07
N ASP A 761 -20.03 6.99 8.84
CA ASP A 761 -21.37 6.60 9.30
C ASP A 761 -21.80 5.26 8.68
N GLU A 762 -21.58 5.08 7.39
CA GLU A 762 -21.96 3.86 6.67
C GLU A 762 -21.13 2.67 7.15
N LEU A 763 -19.80 2.79 7.19
CA LEU A 763 -18.90 1.72 7.67
C LEU A 763 -19.20 1.35 9.13
N ALA A 764 -19.53 2.33 9.98
CA ALA A 764 -19.94 2.11 11.35
C ALA A 764 -21.29 1.39 11.48
N SER A 765 -22.19 1.54 10.49
CA SER A 765 -23.56 0.97 10.55
C SER A 765 -23.62 -0.52 10.21
N TRP A 766 -22.65 -1.03 9.49
CA TRP A 766 -22.52 -2.45 9.14
C TRP A 766 -22.09 -3.28 10.36
#